data_27f733a7ee2b6cfdba80d1f3fab8a87f
#
_entry.id   27f733a7ee2b6cfdba80d1f3fab8a87f
#
_cell.length_a   1.000
_cell.length_b   1.000
_cell.length_c   1.000
_cell.angle_alpha   90.00
_cell.angle_beta   90.00
_cell.angle_gamma   90.00
#
_symmetry.space_group_name_H-M   'P 1'
#
loop_
_entity.id
_entity.type
_entity.pdbx_description
1 polymer ?
#
loop_
_entity_poly.entity_id
_entity_poly.type
_entity_poly.pdbx_seq_one_letter_code
_entity_poly.pdbx_strand_id
1 'polypeptide(L)'
;MLEPYRRSASAGPRSQPALSPILRAVRATTTAIVATVAIIATAATVATAAVPPAFAGAAPPPFDPTALPAARAVAPDAPVTLVKAPDLASEAELVRFEAELLPALLRVGVGERVRIAGWPVAPGVRRDVAIARHEIYAPGARVLRVDPRGTHEVPRSRLVFFWGSLADDPASGVYVAVDPVTGTVESLIRTAAGGQHQLRPLVPGKPGLHLLATPEAFLAGQGSHPKPEWSCGEDQLAAGSPAIQEFAAVHGSPPAALSPSPSSPRLSLPAPPEPAAPLPAVAEISGPVTVSSGFNLATVAIDTDHELMSLKFSDNTTAATNYIASLFAQINVMYERDLQVQLLVGTTILRTASVADPYTQQPSSGGTADSAQLTEFSNYWAANEGAVTRTVTSMLSGKSPSAYSASGIAWVGSLCDHGYGYNFSQVFLIDYQAGDALIVGHEIGHNFGSVHTHCYSPPIDQCWNTEPGCYSGPTSCPAPTTINGVTNVYGTIMGYCHLLGGCSTEMVFHPRTVAVIDTHISGALGVCMTQGSGAAPAVSAIHPNSGPAAGGTAVVISGSNFQTGDLVTVGGVAATGVTVTGPGTITAVTGPHATGLVDVVVSGGGGTGTLAKSFFYSPAPKATSFFTVPPCRVVDTRNATGPDGGPALVSAQTRGFPIAGACGIPASAVAVSANLTALGSSSGGFISLFPGNALPPGTSNVNFGAGQTRASNSVLMLATDGTGTVGVLNSSNAATQLLIDVNGYFQ
;
A
#
# COMPACT_ATOMS: atom_id res chain seq x y z
N MET A 1 40.45 62.68 -1.82
CA MET A 1 40.50 63.47 -0.56
C MET A 1 39.45 62.91 0.36
N LEU A 2 39.93 62.42 1.54
CA LEU A 2 39.23 62.20 2.81
C LEU A 2 38.15 61.09 2.83
N GLU A 3 38.50 59.98 3.25
CA GLU A 3 38.74 59.30 4.53
C GLU A 3 37.46 58.92 5.34
N PRO A 4 37.49 57.83 6.08
CA PRO A 4 36.36 56.94 6.38
C PRO A 4 35.85 57.10 7.81
N TYR A 5 34.64 56.71 8.05
CA TYR A 5 34.09 56.59 9.41
C TYR A 5 33.88 55.13 9.82
N ARG A 6 34.80 54.61 10.64
CA ARG A 6 34.63 53.39 11.41
C ARG A 6 33.55 53.61 12.49
N ARG A 7 32.58 52.74 12.59
CA ARG A 7 31.93 52.43 13.87
C ARG A 7 31.89 50.93 14.07
N SER A 8 32.56 50.50 15.10
CA SER A 8 32.51 49.22 15.72
C SER A 8 31.13 49.00 16.35
N ALA A 9 30.45 47.91 15.99
CA ALA A 9 29.32 47.40 16.75
C ALA A 9 29.71 46.04 17.33
N SER A 10 29.79 46.00 18.64
CA SER A 10 29.98 44.80 19.45
C SER A 10 28.81 43.82 19.26
N ALA A 11 29.11 42.59 18.88
CA ALA A 11 28.14 41.51 18.82
C ALA A 11 27.76 41.10 20.27
N GLY A 12 26.57 41.39 20.69
CA GLY A 12 25.95 40.76 21.85
C GLY A 12 25.46 39.34 21.49
N PRO A 13 25.43 38.44 22.44
CA PRO A 13 25.00 37.07 22.17
C PRO A 13 23.52 37.04 21.81
N ARG A 14 23.19 36.41 20.64
CA ARG A 14 21.81 36.14 20.25
C ARG A 14 21.23 35.14 21.23
N SER A 15 20.21 35.57 21.99
CA SER A 15 19.37 34.70 22.80
C SER A 15 18.61 33.73 21.90
N GLN A 16 18.79 32.45 22.13
CA GLN A 16 17.92 31.43 21.54
C GLN A 16 16.47 31.66 21.98
N PRO A 17 15.48 31.49 21.12
CA PRO A 17 14.09 31.58 21.52
C PRO A 17 13.79 30.53 22.59
N ALA A 18 13.14 30.93 23.65
CA ALA A 18 12.76 30.08 24.76
C ALA A 18 11.74 29.04 24.27
N LEU A 19 12.04 27.78 24.45
CA LEU A 19 11.10 26.68 24.21
C LEU A 19 9.83 26.90 25.05
N SER A 20 8.68 26.60 24.46
CA SER A 20 7.37 26.64 25.10
C SER A 20 7.35 25.87 26.43
N PRO A 21 6.55 26.28 27.42
CA PRO A 21 6.42 25.58 28.70
C PRO A 21 6.11 24.08 28.58
N ILE A 22 5.34 23.68 27.56
CA ILE A 22 4.98 22.28 27.30
C ILE A 22 6.22 21.45 26.93
N LEU A 23 7.09 21.98 26.06
CA LEU A 23 8.35 21.30 25.70
C LEU A 23 9.33 21.21 26.87
N ARG A 24 9.31 22.17 27.80
CA ARG A 24 10.15 22.10 29.00
C ARG A 24 9.70 21.02 29.97
N ALA A 25 8.38 20.87 30.19
CA ALA A 25 7.82 19.81 31.04
C ALA A 25 8.14 18.43 30.48
N VAL A 26 7.94 18.22 29.16
CA VAL A 26 8.25 16.96 28.50
C VAL A 26 9.75 16.61 28.57
N ARG A 27 10.65 17.59 28.39
CA ARG A 27 12.10 17.35 28.56
C ARG A 27 12.48 16.98 29.99
N ALA A 28 11.90 17.64 31.00
CA ALA A 28 12.15 17.32 32.41
C ALA A 28 11.72 15.89 32.76
N THR A 29 10.53 15.49 32.28
CA THR A 29 9.99 14.14 32.50
C THR A 29 10.83 13.06 31.79
N THR A 30 11.30 13.33 30.57
CA THR A 30 12.15 12.41 29.82
C THR A 30 13.51 12.21 30.50
N THR A 31 14.09 13.27 31.02
CA THR A 31 15.38 13.20 31.74
C THR A 31 15.24 12.42 33.06
N ALA A 32 14.14 12.57 33.77
CA ALA A 32 13.88 11.82 35.00
C ALA A 32 13.69 10.31 34.73
N ILE A 33 12.98 9.95 33.65
CA ILE A 33 12.77 8.55 33.26
C ILE A 33 14.09 7.90 32.80
N VAL A 34 14.93 8.62 32.03
CA VAL A 34 16.25 8.11 31.61
C VAL A 34 17.18 7.93 32.83
N ALA A 35 17.15 8.83 33.79
CA ALA A 35 17.93 8.69 35.03
C ALA A 35 17.48 7.49 35.89
N THR A 36 16.18 7.23 35.99
CA THR A 36 15.64 6.09 36.74
C THR A 36 15.96 4.75 36.09
N VAL A 37 15.93 4.67 34.76
CA VAL A 37 16.32 3.46 34.00
C VAL A 37 17.84 3.21 34.11
N ALA A 38 18.67 4.24 34.11
CA ALA A 38 20.12 4.11 34.24
C ALA A 38 20.53 3.60 35.67
N ILE A 39 19.79 3.96 36.71
CA ILE A 39 20.05 3.50 38.08
C ILE A 39 19.65 2.03 38.28
N ILE A 40 18.63 1.53 37.56
CA ILE A 40 18.23 0.11 37.63
C ILE A 40 19.19 -0.77 36.80
N ALA A 41 19.81 -0.25 35.76
CA ALA A 41 20.77 -1.02 34.95
C ALA A 41 22.14 -1.25 35.62
N THR A 42 22.52 -0.45 36.62
CA THR A 42 23.82 -0.59 37.35
C THR A 42 23.77 -1.48 38.57
N ALA A 43 22.62 -2.01 38.99
CA ALA A 43 22.49 -2.89 40.16
C ALA A 43 22.40 -4.40 39.78
N ALA A 44 22.51 -4.78 38.51
CA ALA A 44 22.31 -6.17 38.05
C ALA A 44 23.57 -6.87 37.50
N THR A 45 24.76 -6.41 37.84
CA THR A 45 26.00 -7.09 37.43
C THR A 45 26.84 -7.52 38.61
N VAL A 46 26.47 -8.64 39.24
CA VAL A 46 27.38 -9.64 39.82
C VAL A 46 26.57 -10.92 40.11
N ALA A 47 26.53 -11.84 39.18
CA ALA A 47 26.39 -13.28 39.43
C ALA A 47 26.84 -14.04 38.17
N THR A 48 28.06 -14.49 38.14
CA THR A 48 28.57 -15.45 37.17
C THR A 48 28.00 -16.83 37.44
N ALA A 49 27.15 -17.32 36.54
CA ALA A 49 26.79 -18.73 36.47
C ALA A 49 26.98 -19.23 35.04
N ALA A 50 27.54 -20.42 34.92
CA ALA A 50 28.06 -21.07 33.71
C ALA A 50 27.04 -21.18 32.59
N VAL A 51 27.55 -21.00 31.35
CA VAL A 51 26.84 -21.16 30.09
C VAL A 51 26.79 -22.66 29.75
N PRO A 52 25.60 -23.27 29.52
CA PRO A 52 25.49 -24.56 28.88
C PRO A 52 25.59 -24.41 27.34
N PRO A 53 26.00 -25.45 26.59
CA PRO A 53 26.32 -25.36 25.17
C PRO A 53 25.08 -25.08 24.31
N ALA A 54 25.34 -24.35 23.20
CA ALA A 54 24.38 -23.89 22.23
C ALA A 54 23.50 -25.01 21.66
N PHE A 55 22.19 -24.87 21.82
CA PHE A 55 21.23 -25.56 20.97
C PHE A 55 21.24 -24.90 19.59
N ALA A 56 21.56 -25.69 18.56
CA ALA A 56 21.35 -25.30 17.19
C ALA A 56 19.84 -25.09 16.98
N GLY A 57 19.43 -23.84 16.84
CA GLY A 57 18.05 -23.47 16.57
C GLY A 57 17.60 -24.01 15.22
N ALA A 58 16.50 -24.78 15.23
CA ALA A 58 15.79 -25.13 14.03
C ALA A 58 15.34 -23.85 13.31
N ALA A 59 15.47 -23.83 11.97
CA ALA A 59 14.95 -22.77 11.14
C ALA A 59 13.44 -22.58 11.42
N PRO A 60 12.94 -21.35 11.48
CA PRO A 60 11.51 -21.11 11.68
C PRO A 60 10.73 -21.81 10.57
N PRO A 61 9.53 -22.35 10.86
CA PRO A 61 8.71 -23.01 9.86
C PRO A 61 8.38 -22.01 8.73
N PRO A 62 8.22 -22.50 7.48
CA PRO A 62 7.83 -21.64 6.38
C PRO A 62 6.49 -20.97 6.71
N PHE A 63 6.41 -19.69 6.42
CA PHE A 63 5.24 -18.85 6.62
C PHE A 63 4.05 -19.45 5.84
N ASP A 64 2.98 -19.87 6.51
CA ASP A 64 1.70 -20.24 5.91
C ASP A 64 0.84 -18.96 5.77
N PRO A 65 0.63 -18.43 4.55
CA PRO A 65 -0.17 -17.22 4.35
C PRO A 65 -1.67 -17.46 4.64
N THR A 66 -2.13 -18.72 4.74
CA THR A 66 -3.52 -19.02 5.15
C THR A 66 -3.66 -19.05 6.68
N ALA A 67 -2.56 -19.07 7.39
CA ALA A 67 -2.47 -18.93 8.85
C ALA A 67 -1.96 -17.54 9.28
N LEU A 68 -2.21 -16.50 8.49
CA LEU A 68 -2.40 -15.22 9.16
C LEU A 68 -3.54 -15.48 10.15
N PRO A 69 -3.28 -15.40 11.46
CA PRO A 69 -4.35 -15.50 12.42
C PRO A 69 -5.36 -14.48 11.93
N ALA A 70 -6.55 -14.91 11.61
CA ALA A 70 -7.71 -14.08 11.37
C ALA A 70 -7.58 -12.94 12.33
N ALA A 71 -7.28 -11.73 11.84
CA ALA A 71 -6.72 -10.59 12.56
C ALA A 71 -6.89 -10.90 14.04
N ARG A 72 -5.86 -11.46 14.65
CA ARG A 72 -6.01 -11.96 16.02
C ARG A 72 -6.53 -10.73 16.67
N ALA A 73 -7.81 -10.74 17.05
CA ALA A 73 -8.31 -9.75 17.93
C ALA A 73 -7.26 -9.72 19.02
N VAL A 74 -6.37 -8.73 18.94
CA VAL A 74 -5.41 -8.50 20.02
C VAL A 74 -6.35 -8.40 21.17
N ALA A 75 -6.22 -9.34 22.09
CA ALA A 75 -7.17 -9.49 23.18
C ALA A 75 -7.42 -8.09 23.75
N PRO A 76 -8.63 -7.74 24.19
CA PRO A 76 -8.97 -6.39 24.66
C PRO A 76 -8.03 -5.86 25.76
N ASP A 77 -7.12 -6.69 26.23
CA ASP A 77 -6.13 -6.41 27.28
C ASP A 77 -4.71 -6.11 26.74
N ALA A 78 -4.48 -6.13 25.45
CA ALA A 78 -3.16 -5.83 24.92
C ALA A 78 -3.11 -4.37 24.44
N PRO A 79 -2.30 -3.57 25.01
CA PRO A 79 -2.54 -2.18 25.21
C PRO A 79 -1.61 -1.27 24.44
N VAL A 80 -2.20 -0.24 24.05
CA VAL A 80 -1.58 1.08 24.07
C VAL A 80 -1.48 1.47 25.55
N THR A 81 -0.31 1.44 26.15
CA THR A 81 -0.15 1.83 27.56
C THR A 81 -0.33 3.33 27.65
N LEU A 82 -1.42 3.77 28.28
CA LEU A 82 -1.68 5.17 28.60
C LEU A 82 -0.63 5.65 29.61
N VAL A 83 0.25 6.54 29.18
CA VAL A 83 1.07 7.33 30.10
C VAL A 83 0.38 8.70 30.23
N LYS A 84 -0.34 8.88 31.31
CA LYS A 84 -0.92 10.17 31.65
C LYS A 84 0.22 11.08 32.11
N ALA A 85 0.66 11.99 31.25
CA ALA A 85 1.53 13.07 31.67
C ALA A 85 0.68 14.13 32.40
N PRO A 86 1.05 14.55 33.61
CA PRO A 86 0.22 15.43 34.44
C PRO A 86 -0.05 16.83 33.87
N ASP A 87 0.67 17.24 32.82
CA ASP A 87 0.62 18.60 32.26
C ASP A 87 0.20 18.67 30.78
N LEU A 88 -0.26 17.56 30.15
CA LEU A 88 -0.83 17.62 28.82
C LEU A 88 -2.28 18.12 28.90
N ALA A 89 -2.62 19.09 28.02
CA ALA A 89 -3.99 19.53 27.83
C ALA A 89 -4.91 18.32 27.59
N SER A 90 -6.17 18.42 27.97
CA SER A 90 -7.17 17.36 27.82
C SER A 90 -7.38 16.86 26.37
N GLU A 91 -6.72 17.50 25.40
CA GLU A 91 -6.81 17.27 23.96
C GLU A 91 -5.62 16.48 23.39
N ALA A 92 -4.73 15.95 24.24
CA ALA A 92 -3.57 15.19 23.79
C ALA A 92 -3.34 13.93 24.62
N GLU A 93 -2.79 12.90 23.99
CA GLU A 93 -2.52 11.59 24.61
C GLU A 93 -1.15 11.06 24.17
N LEU A 94 -0.42 10.44 25.11
CA LEU A 94 0.77 9.68 24.80
C LEU A 94 0.41 8.22 24.52
N VAL A 95 0.87 7.73 23.36
CA VAL A 95 0.59 6.40 22.82
C VAL A 95 1.89 5.62 22.70
N ARG A 96 1.86 4.35 23.09
CA ARG A 96 2.93 3.37 22.84
C ARG A 96 2.34 2.20 22.09
N PHE A 97 2.95 1.82 20.97
CA PHE A 97 2.60 0.60 20.24
C PHE A 97 3.34 -0.60 20.84
N GLU A 98 2.70 -1.77 20.75
CA GLU A 98 3.33 -3.02 21.11
C GLU A 98 4.48 -3.36 20.16
N ALA A 99 5.51 -4.01 20.70
CA ALA A 99 6.72 -4.34 19.97
C ALA A 99 6.47 -5.23 18.74
N GLU A 100 5.37 -5.98 18.75
CA GLU A 100 5.04 -6.95 17.69
C GLU A 100 4.22 -6.36 16.54
N LEU A 101 3.52 -5.23 16.77
CA LEU A 101 2.66 -4.60 15.76
C LEU A 101 3.47 -4.13 14.55
N LEU A 102 4.56 -3.43 14.75
CA LEU A 102 5.37 -2.87 13.67
C LEU A 102 6.01 -3.95 12.78
N PRO A 103 6.66 -5.00 13.34
CA PRO A 103 7.12 -6.12 12.51
C PRO A 103 5.99 -6.82 11.75
N ALA A 104 4.78 -6.87 12.30
CA ALA A 104 3.62 -7.45 11.61
C ALA A 104 3.20 -6.58 10.42
N LEU A 105 3.08 -5.26 10.60
CA LEU A 105 2.76 -4.32 9.53
C LEU A 105 3.80 -4.37 8.40
N LEU A 106 5.08 -4.44 8.72
CA LEU A 106 6.14 -4.49 7.70
C LEU A 106 6.11 -5.76 6.83
N ARG A 107 5.44 -6.84 7.28
CA ARG A 107 5.25 -8.08 6.50
C ARG A 107 4.04 -8.04 5.57
N VAL A 108 3.13 -7.11 5.75
CA VAL A 108 1.96 -6.96 4.87
C VAL A 108 2.45 -6.64 3.46
N GLY A 109 1.94 -7.36 2.45
CA GLY A 109 2.26 -7.13 1.03
C GLY A 109 1.60 -5.85 0.49
N VAL A 110 2.19 -5.27 -0.58
CA VAL A 110 1.56 -4.14 -1.29
C VAL A 110 0.21 -4.58 -1.86
N GLY A 111 -0.83 -3.78 -1.67
CA GLY A 111 -2.22 -4.09 -2.03
C GLY A 111 -2.94 -4.98 -1.02
N GLU A 112 -2.24 -5.55 -0.06
CA GLU A 112 -2.83 -6.38 0.98
C GLU A 112 -3.49 -5.51 2.06
N ARG A 113 -4.72 -5.88 2.46
CA ARG A 113 -5.51 -5.17 3.46
C ARG A 113 -5.42 -5.86 4.82
N VAL A 114 -5.28 -5.06 5.86
CA VAL A 114 -5.26 -5.53 7.24
C VAL A 114 -6.29 -4.79 8.09
N ARG A 115 -6.85 -5.46 9.07
CA ARG A 115 -7.65 -4.86 10.14
C ARG A 115 -6.82 -4.83 11.42
N ILE A 116 -6.69 -3.65 12.03
CA ILE A 116 -5.98 -3.46 13.29
C ILE A 116 -7.00 -3.04 14.32
N ALA A 117 -7.17 -3.86 15.35
CA ALA A 117 -8.08 -3.56 16.44
C ALA A 117 -7.53 -2.48 17.38
N GLY A 118 -8.41 -1.65 17.91
CA GLY A 118 -8.06 -0.69 18.97
C GLY A 118 -7.04 0.39 18.57
N TRP A 119 -7.01 0.80 17.31
CA TRP A 119 -6.14 1.90 16.86
C TRP A 119 -6.51 3.22 17.57
N PRO A 120 -5.54 4.01 18.04
CA PRO A 120 -5.78 5.28 18.70
C PRO A 120 -6.27 6.33 17.69
N VAL A 121 -7.53 6.76 17.79
CA VAL A 121 -8.16 7.69 16.82
C VAL A 121 -8.38 9.09 17.38
N ALA A 122 -8.53 9.21 18.69
CA ALA A 122 -8.58 10.47 19.42
C ALA A 122 -8.16 10.19 20.87
N PRO A 123 -7.81 11.22 21.66
CA PRO A 123 -7.47 11.03 23.07
C PRO A 123 -8.54 10.24 23.82
N GLY A 124 -8.15 9.10 24.40
CA GLY A 124 -9.05 8.17 25.07
C GLY A 124 -9.95 7.33 24.16
N VAL A 125 -9.91 7.50 22.85
CA VAL A 125 -10.79 6.79 21.90
C VAL A 125 -9.99 5.79 21.07
N ARG A 126 -10.46 4.56 21.05
CA ARG A 126 -9.90 3.47 20.26
C ARG A 126 -10.96 2.92 19.30
N ARG A 127 -10.59 2.71 18.06
CA ARG A 127 -11.45 2.08 17.04
C ARG A 127 -10.62 1.16 16.15
N ASP A 128 -11.27 0.21 15.52
CA ASP A 128 -10.60 -0.64 14.55
C ASP A 128 -10.38 0.11 13.23
N VAL A 129 -9.21 -0.10 12.63
CA VAL A 129 -8.90 0.43 11.29
C VAL A 129 -8.81 -0.70 10.28
N ALA A 130 -9.30 -0.44 9.07
CA ALA A 130 -9.17 -1.29 7.89
C ALA A 130 -8.32 -0.55 6.87
N ILE A 131 -7.06 -0.90 6.75
CA ILE A 131 -6.08 -0.21 5.92
C ILE A 131 -5.39 -1.20 4.99
N ALA A 132 -4.94 -0.73 3.82
CA ALA A 132 -4.13 -1.50 2.88
C ALA A 132 -2.72 -0.92 2.79
N ARG A 133 -1.74 -1.76 2.51
CA ARG A 133 -0.39 -1.29 2.17
C ARG A 133 -0.36 -0.82 0.73
N HIS A 134 0.22 0.34 0.49
CA HIS A 134 0.31 0.93 -0.83
C HIS A 134 1.75 1.25 -1.23
N GLU A 135 2.03 1.22 -2.53
CA GLU A 135 3.22 1.79 -3.12
C GLU A 135 2.92 3.24 -3.50
N ILE A 136 3.79 4.16 -3.09
CA ILE A 136 3.61 5.59 -3.35
C ILE A 136 4.42 6.06 -4.56
N TYR A 137 5.44 5.32 -4.99
CA TYR A 137 6.29 5.72 -6.10
C TYR A 137 5.86 5.07 -7.41
N ALA A 138 5.85 5.86 -8.47
CA ALA A 138 5.69 5.33 -9.82
C ALA A 138 6.84 4.38 -10.20
N PRO A 139 6.59 3.38 -11.06
CA PRO A 139 7.66 2.55 -11.62
C PRO A 139 8.75 3.43 -12.25
N GLY A 140 10.01 3.18 -11.91
CA GLY A 140 11.14 3.96 -12.43
C GLY A 140 11.29 5.37 -11.84
N ALA A 141 10.48 5.80 -10.87
CA ALA A 141 10.62 7.10 -10.22
C ALA A 141 12.04 7.26 -9.63
N ARG A 142 12.59 8.46 -9.72
CA ARG A 142 13.92 8.80 -9.22
C ARG A 142 13.84 10.02 -8.31
N VAL A 143 14.69 10.10 -7.32
CA VAL A 143 14.86 11.32 -6.52
C VAL A 143 16.23 11.88 -6.85
N LEU A 144 16.27 13.11 -7.33
CA LEU A 144 17.44 13.79 -7.82
C LEU A 144 17.72 14.98 -6.91
N ARG A 145 18.92 15.03 -6.35
CA ARG A 145 19.45 16.21 -5.69
C ARG A 145 20.20 17.06 -6.71
N VAL A 146 19.90 18.34 -6.75
CA VAL A 146 20.59 19.32 -7.59
C VAL A 146 21.37 20.29 -6.70
N ASP A 147 22.68 20.35 -6.89
CA ASP A 147 23.59 21.24 -6.18
C ASP A 147 24.70 21.75 -7.13
N PRO A 148 25.67 22.61 -6.70
CA PRO A 148 26.72 23.14 -7.56
C PRO A 148 27.65 22.08 -8.19
N ARG A 149 27.58 20.84 -7.72
CA ARG A 149 28.36 19.72 -8.27
C ARG A 149 27.62 18.97 -9.38
N GLY A 150 26.37 19.34 -9.62
CA GLY A 150 25.49 18.73 -10.62
C GLY A 150 24.31 17.98 -10.01
N THR A 151 23.73 17.11 -10.82
CA THR A 151 22.56 16.30 -10.44
C THR A 151 23.02 14.91 -9.98
N HIS A 152 22.57 14.53 -8.79
CA HIS A 152 22.91 13.26 -8.14
C HIS A 152 21.63 12.53 -7.71
N GLU A 153 21.54 11.23 -7.97
CA GLU A 153 20.44 10.42 -7.47
C GLU A 153 20.62 10.15 -5.97
N VAL A 154 19.57 10.35 -5.20
CA VAL A 154 19.52 10.08 -3.76
C VAL A 154 18.42 9.06 -3.45
N PRO A 155 18.50 8.36 -2.30
CA PRO A 155 17.49 7.37 -1.95
C PRO A 155 16.08 7.97 -1.86
N ARG A 156 15.08 7.18 -2.31
CA ARG A 156 13.67 7.45 -2.04
C ARG A 156 13.37 7.31 -0.54
N SER A 157 12.20 7.79 -0.13
CA SER A 157 11.68 7.49 1.20
C SER A 157 11.58 5.97 1.40
N ARG A 158 12.01 5.52 2.56
CA ARG A 158 11.89 4.12 2.99
C ARG A 158 10.63 3.84 3.79
N LEU A 159 9.81 4.86 4.04
CA LEU A 159 8.57 4.72 4.78
C LEU A 159 7.66 3.73 4.09
N VAL A 160 6.98 2.92 4.89
CA VAL A 160 5.96 1.99 4.43
C VAL A 160 4.60 2.60 4.72
N PHE A 161 3.79 2.71 3.69
CA PHE A 161 2.54 3.44 3.73
C PHE A 161 1.33 2.53 3.75
N PHE A 162 0.39 2.88 4.60
CA PHE A 162 -0.93 2.27 4.68
C PHE A 162 -1.97 3.37 4.70
N TRP A 163 -3.08 3.16 3.99
CA TRP A 163 -4.26 4.00 4.14
C TRP A 163 -5.54 3.22 3.89
N GLY A 164 -6.65 3.80 4.32
CA GLY A 164 -7.99 3.23 4.26
C GLY A 164 -8.95 3.98 5.17
N SER A 165 -9.75 3.26 5.96
CA SER A 165 -10.78 3.85 6.80
C SER A 165 -10.85 3.20 8.19
N LEU A 166 -11.63 3.78 9.08
CA LEU A 166 -12.11 3.09 10.27
C LEU A 166 -13.05 1.97 9.84
N ALA A 167 -13.00 0.83 10.52
CA ALA A 167 -13.75 -0.36 10.14
C ALA A 167 -15.27 -0.18 10.24
N ASP A 168 -15.72 0.70 11.13
CA ASP A 168 -17.11 1.06 11.39
C ASP A 168 -17.53 2.42 10.79
N ASP A 169 -16.63 3.08 10.02
CA ASP A 169 -16.84 4.38 9.39
C ASP A 169 -16.11 4.42 8.04
N PRO A 170 -16.68 3.83 6.98
CA PRO A 170 -16.04 3.74 5.67
C PRO A 170 -15.75 5.09 4.98
N ALA A 171 -16.45 6.17 5.41
CA ALA A 171 -16.22 7.51 4.89
C ALA A 171 -15.07 8.26 5.60
N SER A 172 -14.55 7.70 6.68
CA SER A 172 -13.36 8.21 7.36
C SER A 172 -12.11 8.01 6.49
N GLY A 173 -11.09 8.81 6.76
CA GLY A 173 -9.76 8.65 6.16
C GLY A 173 -8.73 8.27 7.24
N VAL A 174 -8.00 7.22 7.01
CA VAL A 174 -6.89 6.80 7.88
C VAL A 174 -5.64 6.67 7.04
N TYR A 175 -4.59 7.36 7.42
CA TYR A 175 -3.25 7.27 6.87
C TYR A 175 -2.29 6.81 7.97
N VAL A 176 -1.38 5.90 7.64
CA VAL A 176 -0.32 5.42 8.53
C VAL A 176 0.98 5.29 7.75
N ALA A 177 2.05 5.86 8.26
CA ALA A 177 3.42 5.64 7.77
C ALA A 177 4.26 4.99 8.86
N VAL A 178 5.06 4.00 8.48
CA VAL A 178 5.96 3.28 9.36
C VAL A 178 7.38 3.41 8.83
N ASP A 179 8.31 3.89 9.65
CA ASP A 179 9.74 3.83 9.31
C ASP A 179 10.31 2.46 9.72
N PRO A 180 10.71 1.62 8.78
CA PRO A 180 11.21 0.27 9.07
C PRO A 180 12.54 0.24 9.83
N VAL A 181 13.28 1.35 9.84
CA VAL A 181 14.60 1.43 10.50
C VAL A 181 14.48 1.98 11.92
N THR A 182 13.71 3.06 12.09
CA THR A 182 13.55 3.69 13.40
C THR A 182 12.41 3.09 14.19
N GLY A 183 11.46 2.38 13.55
CA GLY A 183 10.27 1.86 14.19
C GLY A 183 9.29 2.96 14.64
N THR A 184 9.38 4.15 14.03
CA THR A 184 8.43 5.23 14.31
C THR A 184 7.19 5.10 13.43
N VAL A 185 6.06 5.54 13.97
CA VAL A 185 4.75 5.55 13.30
C VAL A 185 4.24 6.98 13.23
N GLU A 186 3.76 7.37 12.06
CA GLU A 186 2.97 8.58 11.86
C GLU A 186 1.59 8.18 11.37
N SER A 187 0.56 8.87 11.84
CA SER A 187 -0.81 8.61 11.39
C SER A 187 -1.60 9.91 11.34
N LEU A 188 -2.49 9.99 10.37
CA LEU A 188 -3.53 11.01 10.31
C LEU A 188 -4.87 10.30 10.20
N ILE A 189 -5.78 10.63 11.10
CA ILE A 189 -7.12 10.07 11.12
C ILE A 189 -8.11 11.23 10.97
N ARG A 190 -9.02 11.08 10.01
CA ARG A 190 -10.15 11.98 9.82
C ARG A 190 -11.42 11.16 9.89
N THR A 191 -12.27 11.43 10.86
CA THR A 191 -13.58 10.77 10.97
C THR A 191 -14.57 11.37 9.99
N ALA A 192 -15.60 10.63 9.59
CA ALA A 192 -16.69 11.15 8.77
C ALA A 192 -17.42 12.33 9.43
N ALA A 193 -17.38 12.44 10.75
CA ALA A 193 -17.96 13.56 11.50
C ALA A 193 -17.10 14.84 11.50
N GLY A 194 -15.95 14.85 10.81
CA GLY A 194 -15.06 16.02 10.66
C GLY A 194 -13.96 16.15 11.73
N GLY A 195 -13.88 15.25 12.71
CA GLY A 195 -12.78 15.25 13.67
C GLY A 195 -11.47 14.81 13.03
N GLN A 196 -10.39 15.54 13.27
CA GLN A 196 -9.06 15.20 12.77
C GLN A 196 -8.05 15.08 13.90
N HIS A 197 -7.27 13.98 13.90
CA HIS A 197 -6.19 13.75 14.85
C HIS A 197 -4.95 13.24 14.15
N GLN A 198 -3.80 13.64 14.66
CA GLN A 198 -2.49 13.20 14.19
C GLN A 198 -1.78 12.42 15.29
N LEU A 199 -1.08 11.38 14.89
CA LEU A 199 -0.17 10.64 15.74
C LEU A 199 1.25 10.85 15.22
N ARG A 200 2.16 11.30 16.07
CA ARG A 200 3.55 11.55 15.69
C ARG A 200 4.51 11.03 16.76
N PRO A 201 5.73 10.59 16.39
CA PRO A 201 6.73 10.21 17.38
C PRO A 201 7.05 11.41 18.29
N LEU A 202 7.06 11.18 19.60
CA LEU A 202 7.38 12.21 20.60
C LEU A 202 8.81 12.75 20.42
N VAL A 203 9.72 11.87 20.02
CA VAL A 203 11.10 12.23 19.65
C VAL A 203 11.33 11.77 18.21
N PRO A 204 11.58 12.69 17.28
CA PRO A 204 11.81 12.34 15.87
C PRO A 204 12.90 11.27 15.73
N GLY A 205 12.62 10.24 14.92
CA GLY A 205 13.56 9.16 14.61
C GLY A 205 13.83 8.17 15.75
N LYS A 206 13.11 8.26 16.89
CA LYS A 206 13.24 7.29 17.99
C LYS A 206 11.95 6.51 18.19
N PRO A 207 12.03 5.17 18.28
CA PRO A 207 10.88 4.35 18.60
C PRO A 207 10.39 4.60 20.04
N GLY A 208 9.16 4.26 20.33
CA GLY A 208 8.61 4.26 21.66
C GLY A 208 7.34 5.10 21.78
N LEU A 209 7.42 6.28 22.42
CA LEU A 209 6.25 7.11 22.68
C LEU A 209 5.88 7.98 21.46
N HIS A 210 4.59 8.05 21.21
CA HIS A 210 3.97 8.90 20.20
C HIS A 210 3.00 9.86 20.90
N LEU A 211 2.81 11.05 20.33
CA LEU A 211 1.81 12.02 20.76
C LEU A 211 0.62 11.94 19.78
N LEU A 212 -0.56 11.74 20.31
CA LEU A 212 -1.83 11.84 19.59
C LEU A 212 -2.51 13.14 19.99
N ALA A 213 -2.81 14.01 19.04
CA ALA A 213 -3.48 15.27 19.26
C ALA A 213 -4.12 15.79 17.97
N THR A 214 -4.91 16.86 18.05
CA THR A 214 -5.38 17.57 16.85
C THR A 214 -4.24 18.33 16.17
N PRO A 215 -4.33 18.64 14.86
CA PRO A 215 -3.34 19.48 14.17
C PRO A 215 -3.14 20.82 14.87
N GLU A 216 -4.22 21.43 15.36
CA GLU A 216 -4.19 22.72 16.07
C GLU A 216 -3.44 22.60 17.40
N ALA A 217 -3.60 21.50 18.13
CA ALA A 217 -2.85 21.27 19.36
C ALA A 217 -1.35 21.07 19.10
N PHE A 218 -0.97 20.43 17.99
CA PHE A 218 0.42 20.35 17.54
C PHE A 218 0.99 21.73 17.23
N LEU A 219 0.22 22.58 16.52
CA LEU A 219 0.63 23.94 16.21
C LEU A 219 0.76 24.78 17.48
N ALA A 220 -0.23 24.75 18.37
CA ALA A 220 -0.18 25.47 19.64
C ALA A 220 1.05 25.09 20.49
N GLY A 221 1.52 23.85 20.39
CA GLY A 221 2.75 23.40 21.02
C GLY A 221 4.03 24.05 20.47
N GLN A 222 3.99 24.69 19.31
CA GLN A 222 5.12 25.40 18.71
C GLN A 222 5.24 26.86 19.18
N GLY A 223 4.30 27.35 19.98
CA GLY A 223 4.25 28.69 20.55
C GLY A 223 3.04 29.52 20.09
N SER A 224 2.96 30.77 20.50
CA SER A 224 1.93 31.70 20.01
C SER A 224 2.25 32.10 18.56
N HIS A 225 1.37 31.83 17.63
CA HIS A 225 1.54 32.15 16.21
C HIS A 225 0.19 32.53 15.57
N PRO A 226 0.18 33.20 14.39
CA PRO A 226 -1.02 33.41 13.61
C PRO A 226 -1.70 32.11 13.24
N LYS A 227 -3.01 32.11 13.02
CA LYS A 227 -3.71 30.98 12.43
C LYS A 227 -3.13 30.72 11.03
N PRO A 228 -2.76 29.48 10.68
CA PRO A 228 -2.35 29.16 9.31
C PRO A 228 -3.48 29.47 8.32
N GLU A 229 -3.15 30.16 7.25
CA GLU A 229 -4.10 30.55 6.19
C GLU A 229 -3.54 30.17 4.83
N TRP A 230 -4.40 29.78 3.91
CA TRP A 230 -4.03 29.47 2.54
C TRP A 230 -5.06 30.02 1.55
N SER A 231 -4.63 30.23 0.32
CA SER A 231 -5.46 30.72 -0.80
C SER A 231 -4.93 30.13 -2.12
N CYS A 232 -5.75 30.18 -3.18
CA CYS A 232 -5.32 29.88 -4.52
C CYS A 232 -5.22 31.16 -5.34
N GLY A 233 -4.25 31.25 -6.23
CA GLY A 233 -4.00 32.40 -7.10
C GLY A 233 -4.67 32.30 -8.48
N GLU A 234 -5.60 31.36 -8.69
CA GLU A 234 -6.25 31.16 -9.99
C GLU A 234 -7.03 32.42 -10.47
N ASP A 235 -7.56 33.22 -9.53
CA ASP A 235 -8.18 34.52 -9.84
C ASP A 235 -7.21 35.50 -10.52
N GLN A 236 -5.89 35.27 -10.41
CA GLN A 236 -4.84 36.03 -11.09
C GLN A 236 -4.61 35.56 -12.54
N LEU A 237 -5.12 34.39 -12.92
CA LEU A 237 -5.19 33.94 -14.30
C LEU A 237 -6.36 34.60 -15.04
N ALA A 238 -6.61 35.90 -14.80
CA ALA A 238 -7.74 36.65 -15.30
C ALA A 238 -7.94 36.45 -16.81
N ALA A 239 -9.18 36.26 -17.22
CA ALA A 239 -9.58 36.19 -18.63
C ALA A 239 -9.00 37.41 -19.40
N GLY A 240 -8.06 37.15 -20.31
CA GLY A 240 -7.35 38.20 -21.06
C GLY A 240 -5.86 38.32 -20.75
N SER A 241 -5.31 37.58 -19.78
CA SER A 241 -3.85 37.47 -19.65
C SER A 241 -3.25 36.75 -20.86
N PRO A 242 -2.02 37.11 -21.29
CA PRO A 242 -1.37 36.42 -22.43
C PRO A 242 -1.30 34.89 -22.24
N ALA A 243 -1.08 34.42 -21.00
CA ALA A 243 -1.00 33.02 -20.67
C ALA A 243 -2.35 32.29 -20.85
N ILE A 244 -3.47 32.92 -20.46
CA ILE A 244 -4.82 32.35 -20.69
C ILE A 244 -5.21 32.39 -22.18
N GLN A 245 -4.82 33.43 -22.91
CA GLN A 245 -5.06 33.48 -24.35
C GLN A 245 -4.29 32.38 -25.08
N GLU A 246 -3.07 32.10 -24.68
CA GLU A 246 -2.24 31.03 -25.22
C GLU A 246 -2.82 29.66 -24.83
N PHE A 247 -3.18 29.45 -23.57
CA PHE A 247 -3.86 28.24 -23.10
C PHE A 247 -5.18 28.00 -23.82
N ALA A 248 -6.02 29.04 -23.97
CA ALA A 248 -7.29 28.96 -24.67
C ALA A 248 -7.12 28.71 -26.19
N ALA A 249 -6.02 29.13 -26.81
CA ALA A 249 -5.69 28.84 -28.19
C ALA A 249 -5.35 27.36 -28.41
N VAL A 250 -4.77 26.71 -27.42
CA VAL A 250 -4.36 25.27 -27.47
C VAL A 250 -5.49 24.35 -27.04
N HIS A 251 -6.22 24.70 -25.96
CA HIS A 251 -7.20 23.84 -25.30
C HIS A 251 -8.66 24.25 -25.48
N GLY A 252 -8.90 25.37 -26.16
CA GLY A 252 -10.20 26.04 -26.15
C GLY A 252 -10.36 26.92 -24.91
N SER A 253 -11.27 27.90 -24.99
CA SER A 253 -11.54 28.77 -23.83
C SER A 253 -11.91 27.91 -22.60
N PRO A 254 -11.39 28.21 -21.40
CA PRO A 254 -11.85 27.56 -20.20
C PRO A 254 -13.38 27.67 -20.14
N PRO A 255 -14.09 26.66 -19.65
CA PRO A 255 -15.54 26.63 -19.72
C PRO A 255 -16.10 27.86 -18.98
N ALA A 256 -16.50 28.85 -19.77
CA ALA A 256 -17.36 29.91 -19.24
C ALA A 256 -18.54 29.20 -18.60
N ALA A 257 -18.85 29.53 -17.34
CA ALA A 257 -19.89 28.95 -16.49
C ALA A 257 -20.83 28.00 -17.27
N LEU A 258 -20.74 26.68 -17.02
CA LEU A 258 -21.52 25.68 -17.75
C LEU A 258 -23.02 26.02 -17.65
N SER A 259 -23.51 26.80 -18.60
CA SER A 259 -24.94 26.98 -18.78
C SER A 259 -25.51 25.71 -19.40
N PRO A 260 -26.57 25.12 -18.84
CA PRO A 260 -27.19 23.96 -19.45
C PRO A 260 -27.72 24.34 -20.84
N SER A 261 -27.24 23.67 -21.87
CA SER A 261 -27.77 23.76 -23.21
C SER A 261 -29.27 23.39 -23.20
N PRO A 262 -30.17 24.19 -23.82
CA PRO A 262 -31.62 23.97 -23.67
C PRO A 262 -32.18 22.91 -24.62
N SER A 263 -31.49 21.83 -24.92
CA SER A 263 -32.02 20.77 -25.79
C SER A 263 -31.42 19.39 -25.47
N SER A 264 -31.82 18.84 -24.32
CA SER A 264 -31.78 17.39 -24.13
C SER A 264 -33.11 16.97 -23.47
N PRO A 265 -33.78 15.92 -24.00
CA PRO A 265 -35.04 15.49 -23.42
C PRO A 265 -34.84 15.03 -21.97
N ARG A 266 -35.67 15.54 -21.07
CA ARG A 266 -35.74 15.08 -19.69
C ARG A 266 -36.03 13.58 -19.69
N LEU A 267 -35.03 12.77 -19.35
CA LEU A 267 -35.27 11.43 -18.84
C LEU A 267 -35.87 11.60 -17.43
N SER A 268 -37.18 11.31 -17.33
CA SER A 268 -37.87 11.24 -16.03
C SER A 268 -37.22 10.10 -15.25
N LEU A 269 -36.52 10.40 -14.18
CA LEU A 269 -36.09 9.41 -13.21
C LEU A 269 -37.35 8.83 -12.53
N PRO A 270 -37.45 7.50 -12.35
CA PRO A 270 -38.50 6.92 -11.54
C PRO A 270 -38.39 7.40 -10.09
N ALA A 271 -39.50 7.56 -9.43
CA ALA A 271 -39.60 7.93 -8.02
C ALA A 271 -38.75 6.97 -7.15
N PRO A 272 -38.11 7.48 -6.06
CA PRO A 272 -37.36 6.62 -5.17
C PRO A 272 -38.27 5.53 -4.58
N PRO A 273 -37.82 4.27 -4.49
CA PRO A 273 -38.57 3.22 -3.84
C PRO A 273 -38.71 3.53 -2.34
N GLU A 274 -39.88 3.14 -1.79
CA GLU A 274 -40.16 3.20 -0.36
C GLU A 274 -39.06 2.51 0.48
N PRO A 275 -38.83 2.94 1.74
CA PRO A 275 -37.79 2.38 2.57
C PRO A 275 -38.02 0.88 2.77
N ALA A 276 -37.07 0.09 2.31
CA ALA A 276 -37.05 -1.35 2.51
C ALA A 276 -36.93 -1.68 4.02
N ALA A 277 -37.62 -2.74 4.42
CA ALA A 277 -37.56 -3.30 5.76
C ALA A 277 -36.12 -3.57 6.21
N PRO A 278 -35.81 -3.53 7.52
CA PRO A 278 -34.44 -3.74 8.01
C PRO A 278 -33.93 -5.12 7.58
N LEU A 279 -32.78 -5.10 6.91
CA LEU A 279 -32.08 -6.32 6.52
C LEU A 279 -31.65 -7.11 7.77
N PRO A 280 -31.71 -8.45 7.74
CA PRO A 280 -31.22 -9.28 8.83
C PRO A 280 -29.73 -9.04 9.06
N ALA A 281 -29.30 -9.14 10.31
CA ALA A 281 -27.92 -8.97 10.75
C ALA A 281 -26.96 -9.73 9.82
N VAL A 282 -26.02 -9.00 9.21
CA VAL A 282 -25.02 -9.57 8.33
C VAL A 282 -24.10 -10.43 9.18
N ALA A 283 -24.04 -11.71 8.86
CA ALA A 283 -23.10 -12.66 9.42
C ALA A 283 -21.67 -12.12 9.27
N GLU A 284 -20.85 -12.31 10.30
CA GLU A 284 -19.43 -11.95 10.32
C GLU A 284 -18.75 -12.51 9.05
N ILE A 285 -18.31 -11.61 8.17
CA ILE A 285 -17.47 -11.99 7.02
C ILE A 285 -16.05 -12.13 7.55
N SER A 286 -15.71 -13.30 8.05
CA SER A 286 -14.34 -13.72 8.33
C SER A 286 -13.73 -14.31 7.05
N GLY A 287 -13.15 -13.45 6.20
CA GLY A 287 -12.37 -13.81 5.04
C GLY A 287 -11.62 -12.58 4.53
N PRO A 288 -10.47 -12.73 3.87
CA PRO A 288 -9.77 -11.59 3.28
C PRO A 288 -10.69 -10.95 2.23
N VAL A 289 -11.15 -9.74 2.51
CA VAL A 289 -11.90 -8.92 1.54
C VAL A 289 -10.87 -8.41 0.55
N THR A 290 -10.77 -9.07 -0.59
CA THR A 290 -9.97 -8.60 -1.71
C THR A 290 -10.61 -7.33 -2.27
N VAL A 291 -9.85 -6.24 -2.25
CA VAL A 291 -10.25 -4.99 -2.89
C VAL A 291 -10.02 -5.16 -4.38
N SER A 292 -11.05 -5.03 -5.16
CA SER A 292 -10.93 -4.77 -6.60
C SER A 292 -10.25 -3.40 -6.74
N SER A 293 -8.97 -3.38 -7.03
CA SER A 293 -8.19 -2.17 -7.20
C SER A 293 -8.27 -1.72 -8.66
N GLY A 294 -9.35 -1.06 -8.98
CA GLY A 294 -9.53 -0.40 -10.28
C GLY A 294 -9.16 1.09 -10.25
N PHE A 295 -8.19 1.51 -9.45
CA PHE A 295 -7.76 2.92 -9.43
C PHE A 295 -7.09 3.30 -10.75
N ASN A 296 -7.39 4.50 -11.23
CA ASN A 296 -6.63 5.16 -12.29
C ASN A 296 -5.33 5.69 -11.70
N LEU A 297 -4.20 5.40 -12.33
CA LEU A 297 -2.87 5.82 -11.86
C LEU A 297 -2.44 7.09 -12.57
N ALA A 298 -2.11 8.11 -11.81
CA ALA A 298 -1.55 9.36 -12.27
C ALA A 298 -0.15 9.56 -11.68
N THR A 299 0.86 9.75 -12.54
CA THR A 299 2.23 10.02 -12.10
C THR A 299 2.44 11.51 -11.96
N VAL A 300 2.80 11.96 -10.75
CA VAL A 300 3.11 13.35 -10.46
C VAL A 300 4.62 13.51 -10.36
N ALA A 301 5.22 14.23 -11.32
CA ALA A 301 6.60 14.67 -11.18
C ALA A 301 6.66 15.86 -10.20
N ILE A 302 7.72 15.96 -9.41
CA ILE A 302 7.82 16.95 -8.33
C ILE A 302 9.12 17.71 -8.46
N ASP A 303 9.06 19.03 -8.35
CA ASP A 303 10.24 19.88 -8.18
C ASP A 303 10.12 20.69 -6.89
N THR A 304 11.22 21.12 -6.35
CA THR A 304 11.30 22.01 -5.20
C THR A 304 12.13 23.22 -5.55
N ASP A 305 11.89 24.36 -4.91
CA ASP A 305 12.87 25.45 -4.90
C ASP A 305 13.87 25.31 -3.75
N HIS A 306 14.91 26.12 -3.78
CA HIS A 306 15.90 26.12 -2.71
C HIS A 306 15.34 26.65 -1.38
N GLU A 307 14.40 27.58 -1.44
CA GLU A 307 13.74 28.11 -0.25
C GLU A 307 13.03 27.00 0.54
N LEU A 308 12.31 26.11 -0.12
CA LEU A 308 11.70 24.97 0.55
C LEU A 308 12.75 24.08 1.19
N MET A 309 13.78 23.72 0.42
CA MET A 309 14.81 22.80 0.89
C MET A 309 15.59 23.37 2.07
N SER A 310 15.95 24.66 2.01
CA SER A 310 16.75 25.29 3.08
C SER A 310 15.91 25.63 4.31
N LEU A 311 14.71 26.23 4.12
CA LEU A 311 13.92 26.76 5.24
C LEU A 311 13.14 25.67 6.00
N LYS A 312 12.55 24.70 5.27
CA LYS A 312 11.76 23.62 5.89
C LYS A 312 12.60 22.42 6.26
N PHE A 313 13.60 22.07 5.46
CA PHE A 313 14.36 20.82 5.61
C PHE A 313 15.83 20.98 5.94
N SER A 314 16.37 22.23 5.98
CA SER A 314 17.80 22.49 6.18
C SER A 314 18.67 21.67 5.21
N ASP A 315 18.24 21.59 3.95
CA ASP A 315 18.85 20.83 2.84
C ASP A 315 18.95 19.31 3.08
N ASN A 316 18.19 18.77 4.03
CA ASN A 316 18.14 17.34 4.31
C ASN A 316 17.23 16.61 3.32
N THR A 317 17.84 15.95 2.34
CA THR A 317 17.11 15.22 1.30
C THR A 317 16.25 14.07 1.84
N THR A 318 16.68 13.38 2.92
CA THR A 318 15.89 12.32 3.54
C THR A 318 14.63 12.87 4.20
N ALA A 319 14.72 14.00 4.89
CA ALA A 319 13.56 14.65 5.47
C ALA A 319 12.58 15.11 4.38
N ALA A 320 13.10 15.72 3.30
CA ALA A 320 12.29 16.17 2.17
C ALA A 320 11.59 15.00 1.45
N THR A 321 12.30 13.90 1.17
CA THR A 321 11.70 12.73 0.52
C THR A 321 10.65 12.04 1.37
N ASN A 322 10.87 11.95 2.69
CA ASN A 322 9.87 11.41 3.62
C ASN A 322 8.62 12.31 3.66
N TYR A 323 8.82 13.62 3.75
CA TYR A 323 7.72 14.59 3.73
C TYR A 323 6.89 14.49 2.44
N ILE A 324 7.53 14.49 1.27
CA ILE A 324 6.85 14.40 -0.02
C ILE A 324 6.04 13.09 -0.12
N ALA A 325 6.65 11.98 0.22
CA ALA A 325 5.98 10.68 0.18
C ALA A 325 4.76 10.63 1.13
N SER A 326 4.90 11.16 2.36
CA SER A 326 3.82 11.25 3.33
C SER A 326 2.71 12.21 2.89
N LEU A 327 3.07 13.33 2.26
CA LEU A 327 2.14 14.33 1.72
C LEU A 327 1.21 13.69 0.66
N PHE A 328 1.80 13.00 -0.33
CA PHE A 328 1.04 12.34 -1.38
C PHE A 328 0.22 11.16 -0.87
N ALA A 329 0.71 10.42 0.13
CA ALA A 329 -0.07 9.37 0.77
C ALA A 329 -1.31 9.92 1.50
N GLN A 330 -1.22 11.10 2.13
CA GLN A 330 -2.38 11.77 2.73
C GLN A 330 -3.38 12.29 1.68
N ILE A 331 -2.89 12.84 0.56
CA ILE A 331 -3.74 13.27 -0.56
C ILE A 331 -4.47 12.07 -1.19
N ASN A 332 -3.80 10.94 -1.33
CA ASN A 332 -4.37 9.72 -1.89
C ASN A 332 -5.58 9.19 -1.12
N VAL A 333 -5.66 9.37 0.20
CA VAL A 333 -6.85 9.02 0.99
C VAL A 333 -8.13 9.62 0.40
N MET A 334 -8.06 10.86 -0.08
CA MET A 334 -9.19 11.54 -0.70
C MET A 334 -9.34 11.20 -2.20
N TYR A 335 -8.24 11.23 -2.96
CA TYR A 335 -8.26 10.97 -4.39
C TYR A 335 -8.76 9.57 -4.71
N GLU A 336 -8.35 8.56 -3.95
CA GLU A 336 -8.85 7.19 -4.10
C GLU A 336 -10.32 7.06 -3.72
N ARG A 337 -10.75 7.68 -2.60
CA ARG A 337 -12.14 7.62 -2.14
C ARG A 337 -13.10 8.29 -3.13
N ASP A 338 -12.77 9.47 -3.61
CA ASP A 338 -13.69 10.34 -4.35
C ASP A 338 -13.57 10.21 -5.87
N LEU A 339 -12.37 10.02 -6.39
CA LEU A 339 -12.05 10.06 -7.82
C LEU A 339 -11.62 8.70 -8.38
N GLN A 340 -11.44 7.69 -7.54
CA GLN A 340 -10.83 6.43 -7.93
C GLN A 340 -9.46 6.62 -8.64
N VAL A 341 -8.68 7.59 -8.15
CA VAL A 341 -7.34 7.92 -8.66
C VAL A 341 -6.32 7.70 -7.57
N GLN A 342 -5.22 7.06 -7.91
CA GLN A 342 -4.01 6.99 -7.10
C GLN A 342 -2.93 7.87 -7.72
N LEU A 343 -2.47 8.87 -6.96
CA LEU A 343 -1.35 9.73 -7.33
C LEU A 343 -0.05 9.04 -6.94
N LEU A 344 0.79 8.74 -7.91
CA LEU A 344 2.11 8.14 -7.70
C LEU A 344 3.19 9.21 -7.82
N VAL A 345 4.08 9.25 -6.84
CA VAL A 345 5.25 10.14 -6.85
C VAL A 345 6.21 9.67 -7.95
N GLY A 346 6.41 10.52 -8.96
CA GLY A 346 7.31 10.32 -10.08
C GLY A 346 8.74 10.79 -9.79
N THR A 347 9.42 11.24 -10.85
CA THR A 347 10.73 11.88 -10.71
C THR A 347 10.60 13.11 -9.82
N THR A 348 11.45 13.17 -8.79
CA THR A 348 11.45 14.26 -7.81
C THR A 348 12.79 14.97 -7.85
N ILE A 349 12.79 16.29 -7.97
CA ILE A 349 14.00 17.14 -8.00
C ILE A 349 14.06 17.96 -6.72
N LEU A 350 15.16 17.81 -5.96
CA LEU A 350 15.42 18.50 -4.70
C LEU A 350 16.57 19.51 -4.91
N ARG A 351 16.26 20.81 -4.90
CA ARG A 351 17.26 21.87 -5.14
C ARG A 351 17.86 22.34 -3.83
N THR A 352 19.03 21.81 -3.50
CA THR A 352 19.71 22.06 -2.21
C THR A 352 20.74 23.21 -2.25
N ALA A 353 20.74 24.02 -3.31
CA ALA A 353 21.61 25.19 -3.39
C ALA A 353 21.00 26.27 -4.27
N SER A 354 20.99 27.50 -3.79
CA SER A 354 20.41 28.67 -4.48
C SER A 354 21.03 28.94 -5.84
N VAL A 355 22.33 28.66 -6.00
CA VAL A 355 23.05 28.86 -7.28
C VAL A 355 22.66 27.82 -8.35
N ALA A 356 21.98 26.76 -7.96
CA ALA A 356 21.49 25.70 -8.84
C ALA A 356 19.95 25.71 -8.94
N ASP A 357 19.30 26.69 -8.36
CA ASP A 357 17.85 26.91 -8.43
C ASP A 357 17.54 27.85 -9.61
N PRO A 358 16.79 27.42 -10.62
CA PRO A 358 16.44 28.27 -11.75
C PRO A 358 15.26 29.21 -11.48
N TYR A 359 14.55 29.06 -10.34
CA TYR A 359 13.32 29.75 -10.04
C TYR A 359 13.57 31.07 -9.35
N THR A 360 13.39 32.17 -10.08
CA THR A 360 13.73 33.53 -9.63
C THR A 360 12.50 34.37 -9.30
N GLN A 361 11.34 34.01 -9.87
CA GLN A 361 10.11 34.75 -9.64
C GLN A 361 9.69 34.68 -8.17
N GLN A 362 9.23 35.83 -7.67
CA GLN A 362 8.72 35.96 -6.32
C GLN A 362 7.19 36.01 -6.34
N PRO A 363 6.51 35.66 -5.25
CA PRO A 363 5.06 35.79 -5.17
C PRO A 363 4.59 37.23 -5.40
N SER A 364 3.31 37.38 -5.73
CA SER A 364 2.68 38.69 -5.88
C SER A 364 2.89 39.59 -4.67
N SER A 365 2.59 40.87 -4.79
CA SER A 365 2.72 41.85 -3.67
C SER A 365 1.89 41.47 -2.43
N GLY A 366 0.87 40.62 -2.60
CA GLY A 366 0.08 40.03 -1.51
C GLY A 366 0.69 38.75 -0.92
N GLY A 367 1.77 38.23 -1.49
CA GLY A 367 2.44 37.02 -1.05
C GLY A 367 1.83 35.71 -1.56
N THR A 368 0.80 35.78 -2.40
CA THR A 368 0.19 34.60 -3.08
C THR A 368 0.99 34.18 -4.29
N ALA A 369 1.02 32.88 -4.55
CA ALA A 369 1.54 32.31 -5.80
C ALA A 369 0.84 32.96 -7.00
N ASP A 370 1.58 33.24 -8.05
CA ASP A 370 1.06 33.95 -9.21
C ASP A 370 1.43 33.30 -10.55
N SER A 371 0.84 33.84 -11.61
CA SER A 371 1.03 33.34 -12.98
C SER A 371 2.48 33.47 -13.47
N ALA A 372 3.28 34.39 -12.94
CA ALA A 372 4.69 34.54 -13.32
C ALA A 372 5.53 33.35 -12.78
N GLN A 373 5.27 32.97 -11.53
CA GLN A 373 5.91 31.77 -10.94
C GLN A 373 5.51 30.50 -11.65
N LEU A 374 4.21 30.29 -11.91
CA LEU A 374 3.71 29.13 -12.65
C LEU A 374 4.29 29.08 -14.07
N THR A 375 4.39 30.20 -14.76
CA THR A 375 4.94 30.29 -16.13
C THR A 375 6.45 30.03 -16.13
N GLU A 376 7.22 30.58 -15.19
CA GLU A 376 8.66 30.29 -15.03
C GLU A 376 8.88 28.79 -14.85
N PHE A 377 8.11 28.17 -13.97
CA PHE A 377 8.17 26.75 -13.68
C PHE A 377 7.85 25.90 -14.91
N SER A 378 6.74 26.20 -15.59
CA SER A 378 6.32 25.48 -16.81
C SER A 378 7.37 25.58 -17.92
N ASN A 379 7.88 26.78 -18.18
CA ASN A 379 8.90 27.03 -19.20
C ASN A 379 10.21 26.28 -18.91
N TYR A 380 10.64 26.27 -17.65
CA TYR A 380 11.84 25.54 -17.26
C TYR A 380 11.69 24.04 -17.52
N TRP A 381 10.59 23.45 -17.08
CA TRP A 381 10.35 22.02 -17.24
C TRP A 381 10.14 21.60 -18.69
N ALA A 382 9.43 22.40 -19.47
CA ALA A 382 9.28 22.15 -20.90
C ALA A 382 10.63 22.14 -21.63
N ALA A 383 11.54 23.02 -21.25
CA ALA A 383 12.85 23.15 -21.87
C ALA A 383 13.88 22.10 -21.40
N ASN A 384 13.83 21.69 -20.12
CA ASN A 384 14.90 20.91 -19.50
C ASN A 384 14.48 19.49 -19.09
N GLU A 385 13.20 19.27 -18.76
CA GLU A 385 12.68 18.02 -18.19
C GLU A 385 11.55 17.39 -19.05
N GLY A 386 11.47 17.80 -20.31
CA GLY A 386 10.42 17.34 -21.23
C GLY A 386 10.36 15.83 -21.45
N ALA A 387 11.48 15.11 -21.23
CA ALA A 387 11.55 13.66 -21.36
C ALA A 387 11.04 12.90 -20.12
N VAL A 388 10.76 13.58 -19.00
CA VAL A 388 10.26 12.95 -17.78
C VAL A 388 8.82 12.52 -17.97
N THR A 389 8.55 11.22 -17.87
CA THR A 389 7.19 10.66 -17.94
C THR A 389 6.38 11.10 -16.72
N ARG A 390 5.22 11.72 -16.98
CA ARG A 390 4.33 12.26 -15.95
C ARG A 390 2.91 12.48 -16.46
N THR A 391 1.97 12.54 -15.56
CA THR A 391 0.60 13.02 -15.81
C THR A 391 0.53 14.53 -15.60
N VAL A 392 1.12 15.01 -14.51
CA VAL A 392 1.26 16.43 -14.16
C VAL A 392 2.59 16.67 -13.44
N THR A 393 2.98 17.93 -13.29
CA THR A 393 4.15 18.34 -12.53
C THR A 393 3.74 19.31 -11.43
N SER A 394 4.15 19.02 -10.19
CA SER A 394 3.91 19.86 -9.01
C SER A 394 5.19 20.52 -8.54
N MET A 395 5.18 21.85 -8.42
CA MET A 395 6.17 22.60 -7.67
C MET A 395 5.76 22.64 -6.21
N LEU A 396 6.67 22.29 -5.31
CA LEU A 396 6.57 22.57 -3.87
C LEU A 396 7.56 23.67 -3.54
N SER A 397 7.04 24.84 -3.16
CA SER A 397 7.82 26.05 -2.98
C SER A 397 7.86 26.52 -1.52
N GLY A 398 9.01 27.00 -1.10
CA GLY A 398 9.20 27.67 0.19
C GLY A 398 9.12 29.21 0.12
N LYS A 399 8.75 29.80 -1.02
CA LYS A 399 8.65 31.24 -1.23
C LYS A 399 7.40 31.86 -0.63
N SER A 400 6.97 31.39 0.52
CA SER A 400 5.83 31.91 1.25
C SER A 400 6.21 33.19 2.02
N PRO A 401 5.33 34.21 2.09
CA PRO A 401 5.62 35.46 2.79
C PRO A 401 5.77 35.28 4.31
N SER A 402 5.22 34.23 4.85
CA SER A 402 5.39 33.84 6.25
C SER A 402 5.38 32.30 6.39
N ALA A 403 5.93 31.80 7.49
CA ALA A 403 5.91 30.36 7.77
C ALA A 403 4.48 29.80 7.98
N TYR A 404 3.49 30.67 8.21
CA TYR A 404 2.09 30.33 8.51
C TYR A 404 1.13 30.65 7.36
N SER A 405 1.65 31.02 6.20
CA SER A 405 0.85 31.24 5.00
C SER A 405 1.27 30.28 3.90
N ALA A 406 0.31 29.92 3.09
CA ALA A 406 0.50 29.08 1.94
C ALA A 406 -0.44 29.49 0.82
N SER A 407 -0.11 29.16 -0.43
CA SER A 407 -0.97 29.44 -1.57
C SER A 407 -0.59 28.56 -2.75
N GLY A 408 -1.46 28.46 -3.74
CA GLY A 408 -1.15 27.73 -4.95
C GLY A 408 -1.72 28.39 -6.19
N ILE A 409 -1.38 27.86 -7.35
CA ILE A 409 -1.89 28.23 -8.66
C ILE A 409 -1.67 27.08 -9.64
N ALA A 410 -2.64 26.80 -10.49
CA ALA A 410 -2.56 25.70 -11.45
C ALA A 410 -3.25 26.02 -12.78
N TRP A 411 -2.89 25.31 -13.84
CA TRP A 411 -3.68 25.29 -15.06
C TRP A 411 -4.84 24.31 -14.95
N VAL A 412 -6.03 24.73 -15.35
CA VAL A 412 -7.26 23.92 -15.25
C VAL A 412 -7.37 22.95 -16.45
N GLY A 413 -7.62 21.65 -16.16
CA GLY A 413 -7.91 20.66 -17.21
C GLY A 413 -6.71 20.31 -18.10
N SER A 414 -5.52 20.27 -17.54
CA SER A 414 -4.25 20.16 -18.25
C SER A 414 -3.54 18.81 -18.06
N LEU A 415 -4.28 17.74 -17.79
CA LEU A 415 -3.71 16.39 -17.72
C LEU A 415 -3.01 16.00 -19.01
N CYS A 416 -1.88 15.33 -18.92
CA CYS A 416 -1.06 14.88 -20.04
C CYS A 416 -0.46 15.98 -20.91
N ASP A 417 -0.63 17.23 -20.54
CA ASP A 417 -0.07 18.35 -21.31
C ASP A 417 1.32 18.72 -20.82
N HIS A 418 2.31 18.60 -21.67
CA HIS A 418 3.69 18.92 -21.32
C HIS A 418 3.99 20.43 -21.34
N GLY A 419 3.08 21.25 -21.86
CA GLY A 419 3.16 22.72 -21.85
C GLY A 419 2.42 23.34 -20.67
N TYR A 420 1.29 22.74 -20.24
CA TYR A 420 0.38 23.29 -19.25
C TYR A 420 0.05 22.35 -18.06
N GLY A 421 0.48 21.10 -18.07
CA GLY A 421 0.25 20.14 -16.98
C GLY A 421 1.06 20.44 -15.72
N TYR A 422 0.92 21.67 -15.19
CA TYR A 422 1.70 22.17 -14.07
C TYR A 422 0.82 22.79 -13.00
N ASN A 423 1.26 22.64 -11.74
CA ASN A 423 0.77 23.38 -10.60
C ASN A 423 1.94 23.85 -9.74
N PHE A 424 1.74 24.94 -9.01
CA PHE A 424 2.71 25.57 -8.14
C PHE A 424 2.09 25.76 -6.76
N SER A 425 2.67 25.16 -5.72
CA SER A 425 2.17 25.23 -4.35
C SER A 425 3.24 25.78 -3.42
N GLN A 426 3.01 26.97 -2.89
CA GLN A 426 3.74 27.47 -1.71
C GLN A 426 3.19 26.74 -0.49
N VAL A 427 4.02 25.93 0.16
CA VAL A 427 3.60 25.17 1.33
C VAL A 427 3.97 25.89 2.63
N PHE A 428 3.30 25.54 3.73
CA PHE A 428 3.65 26.06 5.04
C PHE A 428 5.08 25.69 5.42
N LEU A 429 5.87 26.63 5.90
CA LEU A 429 7.22 26.34 6.38
C LEU A 429 7.23 25.73 7.80
N ILE A 430 6.14 25.89 8.54
CA ILE A 430 5.88 25.17 9.79
C ILE A 430 5.52 23.70 9.50
N ASP A 431 5.55 22.88 10.53
CA ASP A 431 5.12 21.49 10.44
C ASP A 431 3.59 21.36 10.50
N TYR A 432 2.94 21.64 9.36
CA TYR A 432 1.48 21.56 9.18
C TYR A 432 1.10 20.79 7.90
N GLN A 433 1.57 19.54 7.80
CA GLN A 433 1.43 18.71 6.62
C GLN A 433 -0.03 18.47 6.20
N ALA A 434 -0.98 18.46 7.14
CA ALA A 434 -2.40 18.34 6.82
C ALA A 434 -2.93 19.56 6.03
N GLY A 435 -2.41 20.78 6.33
CA GLY A 435 -2.69 21.97 5.54
C GLY A 435 -2.02 21.94 4.17
N ASP A 436 -0.76 21.44 4.10
CA ASP A 436 -0.05 21.27 2.83
C ASP A 436 -0.80 20.29 1.91
N ALA A 437 -1.38 19.22 2.47
CA ALA A 437 -2.17 18.24 1.71
C ALA A 437 -3.47 18.85 1.12
N LEU A 438 -4.09 19.80 1.82
CA LEU A 438 -5.24 20.55 1.28
C LEU A 438 -4.82 21.36 0.06
N ILE A 439 -3.75 22.16 0.16
CA ILE A 439 -3.30 23.04 -0.93
C ILE A 439 -2.84 22.25 -2.12
N VAL A 440 -1.90 21.33 -1.94
CA VAL A 440 -1.34 20.54 -3.05
C VAL A 440 -2.42 19.69 -3.72
N GLY A 441 -3.32 19.10 -2.91
CA GLY A 441 -4.47 18.35 -3.44
C GLY A 441 -5.47 19.24 -4.20
N HIS A 442 -5.67 20.48 -3.79
CA HIS A 442 -6.48 21.50 -4.47
C HIS A 442 -5.87 21.86 -5.84
N GLU A 443 -4.59 22.22 -5.88
CA GLU A 443 -3.91 22.60 -7.12
C GLU A 443 -3.85 21.46 -8.15
N ILE A 444 -3.61 20.23 -7.69
CA ILE A 444 -3.73 19.04 -8.56
C ILE A 444 -5.17 18.88 -9.05
N GLY A 445 -6.18 19.17 -8.22
CA GLY A 445 -7.59 19.16 -8.62
C GLY A 445 -7.91 20.08 -9.79
N HIS A 446 -7.26 21.23 -9.87
CA HIS A 446 -7.33 22.10 -11.06
C HIS A 446 -6.76 21.44 -12.32
N ASN A 447 -5.58 20.84 -12.23
CA ASN A 447 -5.03 20.10 -13.38
C ASN A 447 -5.98 18.97 -13.83
N PHE A 448 -6.74 18.36 -12.91
CA PHE A 448 -7.76 17.36 -13.21
C PHE A 448 -9.07 17.94 -13.78
N GLY A 449 -9.16 19.26 -13.95
CA GLY A 449 -10.26 19.91 -14.67
C GLY A 449 -11.28 20.63 -13.78
N SER A 450 -11.13 20.62 -12.47
CA SER A 450 -12.05 21.37 -11.61
C SER A 450 -11.71 22.86 -11.58
N VAL A 451 -12.70 23.69 -11.78
CA VAL A 451 -12.65 25.11 -11.35
C VAL A 451 -13.06 25.21 -9.88
N HIS A 452 -12.94 26.38 -9.29
CA HIS A 452 -13.44 26.65 -7.93
C HIS A 452 -14.94 26.39 -7.81
N THR A 453 -15.38 25.98 -6.64
CA THR A 453 -16.79 25.61 -6.37
C THR A 453 -17.77 26.75 -6.60
N HIS A 454 -17.38 27.97 -6.33
CA HIS A 454 -18.17 29.18 -6.59
C HIS A 454 -18.23 29.60 -8.09
N CYS A 455 -17.42 28.96 -8.95
CA CYS A 455 -17.43 29.20 -10.41
C CYS A 455 -18.38 28.27 -11.18
N TYR A 456 -19.02 27.32 -10.51
CA TYR A 456 -20.03 26.46 -11.13
C TYR A 456 -21.36 27.22 -11.33
N SER A 457 -22.14 26.84 -12.34
CA SER A 457 -23.48 27.42 -12.57
C SER A 457 -24.59 26.33 -12.39
N PRO A 458 -25.48 26.45 -11.39
CA PRO A 458 -25.41 27.38 -10.27
C PRO A 458 -24.16 27.09 -9.40
N PRO A 459 -23.68 28.04 -8.60
CA PRO A 459 -22.52 27.83 -7.74
C PRO A 459 -22.75 26.68 -6.78
N ILE A 460 -21.69 25.92 -6.48
CA ILE A 460 -21.73 24.83 -5.50
C ILE A 460 -21.79 25.40 -4.08
N ASP A 461 -20.98 26.44 -3.84
CA ASP A 461 -21.03 27.22 -2.62
C ASP A 461 -20.92 28.75 -2.94
N GLN A 462 -21.10 29.56 -1.94
CA GLN A 462 -21.05 31.02 -2.02
C GLN A 462 -20.00 31.60 -1.07
N CYS A 463 -18.92 30.84 -0.86
CA CYS A 463 -17.90 31.23 0.10
C CYS A 463 -16.97 32.33 -0.40
N TRP A 464 -16.91 32.56 -1.72
CA TRP A 464 -16.06 33.55 -2.37
C TRP A 464 -16.79 34.27 -3.50
N ASN A 465 -16.47 35.53 -3.76
CA ASN A 465 -17.22 36.36 -4.72
C ASN A 465 -16.39 37.40 -5.47
N THR A 466 -15.07 37.38 -5.38
CA THR A 466 -14.22 38.34 -6.08
C THR A 466 -13.54 37.81 -7.32
N GLU A 467 -13.71 36.50 -7.63
CA GLU A 467 -13.15 35.89 -8.82
C GLU A 467 -13.93 36.31 -10.06
N PRO A 468 -13.25 36.87 -11.11
CA PRO A 468 -13.92 37.32 -12.33
C PRO A 468 -14.64 36.20 -13.08
N GLY A 469 -15.90 36.41 -13.44
CA GLY A 469 -16.70 35.43 -14.19
C GLY A 469 -17.39 34.36 -13.35
N CYS A 470 -17.12 34.34 -12.04
CA CYS A 470 -17.71 33.40 -11.09
C CYS A 470 -18.85 34.05 -10.28
N TYR A 471 -19.25 33.47 -9.17
CA TYR A 471 -20.26 34.02 -8.27
C TYR A 471 -19.85 35.38 -7.73
N SER A 472 -20.77 36.37 -7.83
CA SER A 472 -20.50 37.74 -7.41
C SER A 472 -21.52 38.28 -6.38
N GLY A 473 -22.37 37.40 -5.81
CA GLY A 473 -23.32 37.76 -4.75
C GLY A 473 -22.69 37.88 -3.37
N PRO A 474 -23.52 38.09 -2.31
CA PRO A 474 -23.01 38.10 -0.93
C PRO A 474 -22.42 36.72 -0.54
N THR A 475 -21.26 36.76 0.11
CA THR A 475 -20.65 35.54 0.64
C THR A 475 -21.42 34.97 1.83
N SER A 476 -21.55 33.69 1.89
CA SER A 476 -22.21 32.97 2.98
C SER A 476 -21.63 31.59 3.21
N CYS A 477 -21.58 31.17 4.47
CA CYS A 477 -21.27 29.80 4.83
C CYS A 477 -22.46 28.91 4.47
N PRO A 478 -22.28 27.87 3.63
CA PRO A 478 -23.36 26.95 3.33
C PRO A 478 -23.76 26.15 4.57
N ALA A 479 -25.02 25.68 4.61
CA ALA A 479 -25.42 24.72 5.62
C ALA A 479 -24.60 23.43 5.48
N PRO A 480 -24.15 22.81 6.58
CA PRO A 480 -23.36 21.61 6.51
C PRO A 480 -24.18 20.45 5.90
N THR A 481 -23.55 19.71 5.02
CA THR A 481 -24.14 18.57 4.31
C THR A 481 -23.32 17.30 4.50
N THR A 482 -23.79 16.20 3.92
CA THR A 482 -23.01 14.96 3.82
C THR A 482 -22.59 14.75 2.38
N ILE A 483 -21.29 14.63 2.13
CA ILE A 483 -20.70 14.41 0.80
C ILE A 483 -19.80 13.18 0.87
N ASN A 484 -20.02 12.20 0.02
CA ASN A 484 -19.26 10.93 -0.03
C ASN A 484 -19.14 10.26 1.35
N GLY A 485 -20.22 10.37 2.17
CA GLY A 485 -20.27 9.84 3.53
C GLY A 485 -19.59 10.73 4.60
N VAL A 486 -18.82 11.75 4.22
CA VAL A 486 -18.28 12.75 5.16
C VAL A 486 -19.40 13.69 5.56
N THR A 487 -19.67 13.81 6.86
CA THR A 487 -20.74 14.63 7.41
C THR A 487 -20.20 15.99 7.86
N ASN A 488 -21.09 16.94 8.07
CA ASN A 488 -20.73 18.32 8.48
C ASN A 488 -19.80 19.05 7.50
N VAL A 489 -19.91 18.74 6.21
CA VAL A 489 -19.14 19.42 5.16
C VAL A 489 -19.77 20.79 4.89
N TYR A 490 -19.07 21.87 5.18
CA TYR A 490 -19.41 23.23 4.82
C TYR A 490 -18.89 23.57 3.43
N GLY A 491 -17.59 23.39 3.20
CA GLY A 491 -16.91 23.55 1.92
C GLY A 491 -16.11 22.32 1.54
N THR A 492 -15.92 22.12 0.23
CA THR A 492 -15.13 21.03 -0.32
C THR A 492 -13.76 21.53 -0.77
N ILE A 493 -12.84 20.61 -1.08
CA ILE A 493 -11.45 20.94 -1.35
C ILE A 493 -11.24 22.02 -2.43
N MET A 494 -12.13 22.10 -3.43
CA MET A 494 -12.04 23.10 -4.49
C MET A 494 -12.74 24.44 -4.14
N GLY A 495 -12.96 24.72 -2.86
CA GLY A 495 -13.65 25.92 -2.37
C GLY A 495 -12.87 26.70 -1.33
N TYR A 496 -13.31 27.94 -1.07
CA TYR A 496 -12.69 28.88 -0.15
C TYR A 496 -13.44 29.07 1.17
N CYS A 497 -14.28 28.11 1.56
CA CYS A 497 -15.12 28.25 2.74
C CYS A 497 -14.33 28.47 4.04
N HIS A 498 -13.10 27.94 4.15
CA HIS A 498 -12.22 28.15 5.30
C HIS A 498 -11.82 29.60 5.53
N LEU A 499 -12.00 30.48 4.53
CA LEU A 499 -11.76 31.92 4.65
C LEU A 499 -12.92 32.68 5.33
N LEU A 500 -14.09 32.03 5.44
CA LEU A 500 -15.24 32.60 6.14
C LEU A 500 -15.28 32.15 7.60
N GLY A 501 -15.51 33.08 8.51
CA GLY A 501 -15.63 32.76 9.93
C GLY A 501 -16.75 31.77 10.21
N GLY A 502 -16.44 30.66 10.88
CA GLY A 502 -17.38 29.61 11.23
C GLY A 502 -17.59 28.54 10.14
N CYS A 503 -16.91 28.65 9.01
CA CYS A 503 -16.86 27.64 7.97
C CYS A 503 -15.55 26.84 8.00
N SER A 504 -15.57 25.66 7.34
CA SER A 504 -14.39 24.85 7.07
C SER A 504 -14.36 24.41 5.61
N THR A 505 -13.18 24.01 5.14
CA THR A 505 -12.98 23.29 3.88
C THR A 505 -12.49 21.90 4.21
N GLU A 506 -13.20 20.90 3.72
CA GLU A 506 -12.92 19.50 3.99
C GLU A 506 -12.20 18.83 2.81
N MET A 507 -11.35 17.84 3.09
CA MET A 507 -10.69 17.00 2.07
C MET A 507 -11.71 16.02 1.45
N VAL A 508 -12.62 16.57 0.67
CA VAL A 508 -13.66 15.85 -0.07
C VAL A 508 -13.98 16.61 -1.37
N PHE A 509 -14.12 15.88 -2.48
CA PHE A 509 -14.60 16.46 -3.72
C PHE A 509 -16.13 16.47 -3.76
N HIS A 510 -16.70 17.59 -4.18
CA HIS A 510 -18.14 17.66 -4.42
C HIS A 510 -18.53 16.80 -5.64
N PRO A 511 -19.71 16.11 -5.66
CA PRO A 511 -20.10 15.23 -6.77
C PRO A 511 -20.11 15.91 -8.15
N ARG A 512 -20.45 17.21 -8.23
CA ARG A 512 -20.38 17.97 -9.49
C ARG A 512 -18.94 18.20 -9.94
N THR A 513 -18.03 18.38 -9.02
CA THR A 513 -16.59 18.48 -9.29
C THR A 513 -16.06 17.13 -9.79
N VAL A 514 -16.44 16.04 -9.12
CA VAL A 514 -16.08 14.67 -9.53
C VAL A 514 -16.52 14.40 -10.98
N ALA A 515 -17.76 14.76 -11.34
CA ALA A 515 -18.28 14.55 -12.70
C ALA A 515 -17.49 15.28 -13.80
N VAL A 516 -16.93 16.46 -13.50
CA VAL A 516 -16.05 17.18 -14.43
C VAL A 516 -14.69 16.48 -14.52
N ILE A 517 -14.10 16.15 -13.38
CA ILE A 517 -12.81 15.47 -13.28
C ILE A 517 -12.85 14.12 -14.00
N ASP A 518 -13.91 13.33 -13.87
CA ASP A 518 -14.07 12.03 -14.55
C ASP A 518 -13.99 12.15 -16.08
N THR A 519 -14.45 13.28 -16.63
CA THR A 519 -14.34 13.55 -18.08
C THR A 519 -12.86 13.70 -18.48
N HIS A 520 -12.07 14.45 -17.71
CA HIS A 520 -10.64 14.64 -17.95
C HIS A 520 -9.84 13.35 -17.73
N ILE A 521 -10.15 12.58 -16.68
CA ILE A 521 -9.55 11.26 -16.44
C ILE A 521 -9.78 10.35 -17.65
N SER A 522 -11.03 10.30 -18.14
CA SER A 522 -11.39 9.47 -19.29
C SER A 522 -10.58 9.82 -20.54
N GLY A 523 -10.28 11.11 -20.78
CA GLY A 523 -9.43 11.58 -21.85
C GLY A 523 -7.95 11.29 -21.67
N ALA A 524 -7.49 11.19 -20.42
CA ALA A 524 -6.09 10.96 -20.06
C ALA A 524 -5.71 9.46 -20.02
N LEU A 525 -6.70 8.57 -19.87
CA LEU A 525 -6.49 7.11 -19.84
C LEU A 525 -5.94 6.61 -21.19
N GLY A 526 -4.85 5.84 -21.11
CA GLY A 526 -4.12 5.35 -22.28
C GLY A 526 -3.22 6.39 -22.96
N VAL A 527 -3.23 7.65 -22.52
CA VAL A 527 -2.32 8.72 -22.97
C VAL A 527 -1.18 8.87 -21.96
N CYS A 528 -1.46 9.33 -20.76
CA CYS A 528 -0.48 9.50 -19.68
C CYS A 528 -0.95 8.92 -18.34
N MET A 529 -2.23 8.55 -18.23
CA MET A 529 -2.77 7.80 -17.12
C MET A 529 -2.97 6.35 -17.53
N THR A 530 -2.78 5.45 -16.56
CA THR A 530 -3.04 4.02 -16.76
C THR A 530 -4.09 3.57 -15.76
N GLN A 531 -4.91 2.61 -16.14
CA GLN A 531 -5.76 1.95 -15.17
C GLN A 531 -4.89 1.05 -14.31
N GLY A 532 -4.86 1.30 -13.02
CA GLY A 532 -4.14 0.47 -12.06
C GLY A 532 -4.81 -0.90 -12.03
N SER A 533 -4.03 -1.85 -12.42
CA SER A 533 -4.40 -3.23 -12.34
C SER A 533 -4.06 -3.71 -10.95
N GLY A 534 -4.83 -3.64 -9.99
CA GLY A 534 -4.67 -4.30 -8.68
C GLY A 534 -3.30 -4.88 -8.31
N ALA A 535 -3.15 -5.35 -7.09
CA ALA A 535 -1.98 -6.15 -6.72
C ALA A 535 -1.80 -7.32 -7.71
N ALA A 536 -0.56 -7.64 -8.01
CA ALA A 536 -0.24 -8.79 -8.87
C ALA A 536 -1.00 -10.03 -8.40
N PRO A 537 -1.50 -10.88 -9.32
CA PRO A 537 -2.10 -12.15 -8.95
C PRO A 537 -1.13 -12.94 -8.07
N ALA A 538 -1.61 -13.53 -7.00
CA ALA A 538 -0.84 -14.50 -6.21
C ALA A 538 -1.49 -15.87 -6.36
N VAL A 539 -0.76 -16.83 -6.89
CA VAL A 539 -1.24 -18.22 -7.08
C VAL A 539 -0.82 -19.05 -5.89
N SER A 540 -1.77 -19.65 -5.18
CA SER A 540 -1.50 -20.48 -3.99
C SER A 540 -1.67 -21.98 -4.21
N ALA A 541 -2.56 -22.40 -5.14
CA ALA A 541 -2.81 -23.80 -5.43
C ALA A 541 -3.41 -23.99 -6.83
N ILE A 542 -3.27 -25.21 -7.35
CA ILE A 542 -3.97 -25.70 -8.54
C ILE A 542 -4.55 -27.09 -8.25
N HIS A 543 -5.79 -27.34 -8.62
CA HIS A 543 -6.43 -28.64 -8.43
C HIS A 543 -7.30 -29.04 -9.63
N PRO A 544 -7.15 -30.30 -10.17
CA PRO A 544 -6.09 -31.24 -9.85
C PRO A 544 -4.70 -30.70 -10.22
N ASN A 545 -3.68 -31.14 -9.50
CA ASN A 545 -2.29 -30.72 -9.70
C ASN A 545 -1.52 -31.63 -10.70
N SER A 546 -2.22 -32.44 -11.44
CA SER A 546 -1.67 -33.29 -12.48
C SER A 546 -2.69 -33.62 -13.56
N GLY A 547 -2.19 -33.91 -14.76
CA GLY A 547 -3.01 -34.29 -15.90
C GLY A 547 -2.16 -34.87 -17.04
N PRO A 548 -2.79 -35.40 -18.12
CA PRO A 548 -2.07 -36.01 -19.23
C PRO A 548 -1.26 -34.92 -20.00
N ALA A 549 -0.14 -35.34 -20.57
CA ALA A 549 0.71 -34.52 -21.44
C ALA A 549 -0.04 -33.96 -22.68
N ALA A 550 -1.10 -34.63 -23.10
CA ALA A 550 -1.98 -34.15 -24.18
C ALA A 550 -2.82 -32.91 -23.79
N GLY A 551 -2.80 -32.51 -22.51
CA GLY A 551 -3.64 -31.42 -22.00
C GLY A 551 -5.09 -31.84 -21.78
N GLY A 552 -6.01 -30.86 -21.75
CA GLY A 552 -7.45 -31.09 -21.58
C GLY A 552 -7.89 -31.31 -20.14
N THR A 553 -7.03 -31.09 -19.16
CA THR A 553 -7.39 -31.15 -17.74
C THR A 553 -8.11 -29.89 -17.30
N ALA A 554 -9.36 -30.00 -16.86
CA ALA A 554 -10.06 -28.91 -16.20
C ALA A 554 -9.46 -28.72 -14.80
N VAL A 555 -9.00 -27.50 -14.53
CA VAL A 555 -8.33 -27.13 -13.27
C VAL A 555 -9.04 -25.96 -12.59
N VAL A 556 -8.96 -25.97 -11.28
CA VAL A 556 -9.30 -24.84 -10.43
C VAL A 556 -8.01 -24.29 -9.84
N ILE A 557 -7.73 -23.02 -10.05
CA ILE A 557 -6.57 -22.32 -9.55
C ILE A 557 -7.05 -21.44 -8.40
N SER A 558 -6.46 -21.61 -7.24
CA SER A 558 -6.73 -20.82 -6.05
C SER A 558 -5.62 -19.80 -5.82
N GLY A 559 -5.99 -18.63 -5.28
CA GLY A 559 -5.03 -17.57 -5.08
C GLY A 559 -5.68 -16.30 -4.52
N SER A 560 -5.13 -15.16 -4.92
CA SER A 560 -5.71 -13.85 -4.62
C SER A 560 -5.40 -12.88 -5.75
N ASN A 561 -6.14 -11.75 -5.78
CA ASN A 561 -6.00 -10.68 -6.76
C ASN A 561 -6.28 -11.09 -8.22
N PHE A 562 -7.04 -12.15 -8.43
CA PHE A 562 -7.46 -12.55 -9.77
C PHE A 562 -8.51 -11.58 -10.32
N GLN A 563 -8.35 -11.19 -11.59
CA GLN A 563 -9.21 -10.22 -12.26
C GLN A 563 -9.77 -10.77 -13.57
N THR A 564 -10.97 -10.32 -13.92
CA THR A 564 -11.53 -10.65 -15.25
C THR A 564 -10.56 -10.21 -16.34
N GLY A 565 -10.21 -11.14 -17.24
CA GLY A 565 -9.22 -10.90 -18.29
C GLY A 565 -7.82 -11.41 -17.97
N ASP A 566 -7.57 -11.94 -16.76
CA ASP A 566 -6.31 -12.60 -16.45
C ASP A 566 -6.08 -13.80 -17.38
N LEU A 567 -4.83 -13.96 -17.78
CA LEU A 567 -4.35 -15.08 -18.61
C LEU A 567 -3.68 -16.12 -17.71
N VAL A 568 -3.86 -17.38 -18.06
CA VAL A 568 -3.24 -18.50 -17.36
C VAL A 568 -2.32 -19.25 -18.32
N THR A 569 -1.10 -19.54 -17.88
CA THR A 569 -0.23 -20.51 -18.55
C THR A 569 0.17 -21.62 -17.58
N VAL A 570 0.28 -22.84 -18.12
CA VAL A 570 0.76 -24.02 -17.38
C VAL A 570 1.96 -24.57 -18.14
N GLY A 571 3.15 -24.45 -17.55
CA GLY A 571 4.40 -24.76 -18.24
C GLY A 571 4.73 -23.82 -19.41
N GLY A 572 4.26 -22.56 -19.34
CA GLY A 572 4.40 -21.59 -20.42
C GLY A 572 3.38 -21.76 -21.57
N VAL A 573 2.56 -22.82 -21.56
CA VAL A 573 1.49 -23.03 -22.54
C VAL A 573 0.21 -22.40 -22.05
N ALA A 574 -0.43 -21.60 -22.90
CA ALA A 574 -1.69 -20.93 -22.57
C ALA A 574 -2.80 -21.95 -22.28
N ALA A 575 -3.47 -21.77 -21.16
CA ALA A 575 -4.69 -22.50 -20.82
C ALA A 575 -5.87 -21.93 -21.62
N THR A 576 -6.88 -22.76 -21.86
CA THR A 576 -8.12 -22.39 -22.54
C THR A 576 -9.30 -22.35 -21.56
N GLY A 577 -10.39 -21.68 -21.93
CA GLY A 577 -11.59 -21.59 -21.08
C GLY A 577 -11.32 -20.91 -19.73
N VAL A 578 -10.36 -19.99 -19.70
CA VAL A 578 -10.00 -19.23 -18.49
C VAL A 578 -11.18 -18.39 -18.08
N THR A 579 -11.68 -18.63 -16.85
CA THR A 579 -12.78 -17.87 -16.26
C THR A 579 -12.44 -17.53 -14.82
N VAL A 580 -12.36 -16.26 -14.52
CA VAL A 580 -12.23 -15.76 -13.14
C VAL A 580 -13.61 -15.80 -12.49
N THR A 581 -13.84 -16.73 -11.58
CA THR A 581 -15.11 -16.90 -10.86
C THR A 581 -15.18 -16.05 -9.58
N GLY A 582 -14.04 -15.49 -9.18
CA GLY A 582 -13.91 -14.59 -8.04
C GLY A 582 -12.43 -14.21 -7.86
N PRO A 583 -12.14 -13.21 -7.02
CA PRO A 583 -10.78 -12.71 -6.86
C PRO A 583 -9.78 -13.74 -6.29
N GLY A 584 -10.26 -14.85 -5.77
CA GLY A 584 -9.45 -15.97 -5.27
C GLY A 584 -9.50 -17.23 -6.12
N THR A 585 -10.26 -17.25 -7.24
CA THR A 585 -10.50 -18.50 -7.97
C THR A 585 -10.58 -18.28 -9.48
N ILE A 586 -9.80 -19.06 -10.21
CA ILE A 586 -9.85 -19.18 -11.67
C ILE A 586 -10.16 -20.63 -12.03
N THR A 587 -11.02 -20.84 -13.04
CA THR A 587 -11.16 -22.13 -13.71
C THR A 587 -10.52 -22.06 -15.10
N ALA A 588 -9.87 -23.14 -15.52
CA ALA A 588 -9.19 -23.19 -16.81
C ALA A 588 -9.04 -24.64 -17.29
N VAL A 589 -8.64 -24.82 -18.54
CA VAL A 589 -8.31 -26.13 -19.11
C VAL A 589 -6.87 -26.07 -19.63
N THR A 590 -6.04 -27.05 -19.20
CA THR A 590 -4.61 -27.08 -19.56
C THR A 590 -4.40 -27.37 -21.03
N GLY A 591 -3.42 -26.73 -21.66
CA GLY A 591 -2.93 -27.07 -23.00
C GLY A 591 -2.01 -28.28 -22.98
N PRO A 592 -1.61 -28.82 -24.17
CA PRO A 592 -0.65 -29.92 -24.27
C PRO A 592 0.76 -29.47 -23.90
N HIS A 593 1.51 -30.31 -23.19
CA HIS A 593 2.88 -30.01 -22.77
C HIS A 593 3.73 -31.31 -22.69
N ALA A 594 5.04 -31.18 -22.70
CA ALA A 594 5.93 -32.28 -22.41
C ALA A 594 5.73 -32.79 -20.98
N THR A 595 6.01 -34.07 -20.73
CA THR A 595 5.90 -34.69 -19.40
C THR A 595 6.85 -34.03 -18.40
N GLY A 596 6.39 -33.82 -17.16
CA GLY A 596 7.19 -33.28 -16.08
C GLY A 596 6.45 -32.25 -15.24
N LEU A 597 7.12 -31.74 -14.20
CA LEU A 597 6.65 -30.70 -13.32
C LEU A 597 6.86 -29.32 -13.97
N VAL A 598 5.82 -28.51 -13.95
CA VAL A 598 5.81 -27.18 -14.56
C VAL A 598 5.21 -26.13 -13.62
N ASP A 599 5.52 -24.88 -13.90
CA ASP A 599 4.99 -23.73 -13.20
C ASP A 599 3.57 -23.41 -13.69
N VAL A 600 2.75 -22.88 -12.79
CA VAL A 600 1.46 -22.27 -13.10
C VAL A 600 1.60 -20.77 -12.95
N VAL A 601 1.30 -20.03 -14.01
CA VAL A 601 1.46 -18.59 -14.05
C VAL A 601 0.12 -17.93 -14.39
N VAL A 602 -0.27 -16.97 -13.58
CA VAL A 602 -1.41 -16.08 -13.86
C VAL A 602 -0.84 -14.69 -14.14
N SER A 603 -1.20 -14.12 -15.27
CA SER A 603 -0.77 -12.79 -15.70
C SER A 603 -1.99 -11.93 -16.00
N GLY A 604 -2.03 -10.77 -15.43
CA GLY A 604 -3.08 -9.79 -15.65
C GLY A 604 -2.53 -8.37 -15.58
N GLY A 605 -3.43 -7.44 -15.57
CA GLY A 605 -3.05 -6.05 -15.48
C GLY A 605 -2.24 -5.73 -14.20
N GLY A 606 -2.38 -6.43 -13.06
CA GLY A 606 -1.60 -6.30 -11.80
C GLY A 606 -0.18 -6.84 -11.86
N GLY A 607 0.20 -7.48 -12.95
CA GLY A 607 1.49 -8.15 -13.05
C GLY A 607 1.32 -9.66 -13.19
N THR A 608 2.29 -10.40 -12.65
CA THR A 608 2.37 -11.86 -12.83
C THR A 608 2.57 -12.53 -11.47
N GLY A 609 1.72 -13.53 -11.20
CA GLY A 609 1.87 -14.46 -10.08
C GLY A 609 2.29 -15.84 -10.57
N THR A 610 3.28 -16.44 -9.93
CA THR A 610 3.81 -17.77 -10.30
C THR A 610 3.76 -18.73 -9.13
N LEU A 611 3.16 -19.90 -9.35
CA LEU A 611 3.27 -21.04 -8.46
C LEU A 611 4.24 -22.04 -9.10
N ALA A 612 5.47 -22.06 -8.59
CA ALA A 612 6.53 -22.84 -9.18
C ALA A 612 6.33 -24.36 -9.00
N LYS A 613 6.60 -25.15 -10.04
CA LYS A 613 6.59 -26.63 -10.04
C LYS A 613 5.33 -27.22 -9.41
N SER A 614 4.17 -26.71 -9.79
CA SER A 614 2.90 -27.00 -9.11
C SER A 614 1.93 -27.85 -9.91
N PHE A 615 2.21 -28.11 -11.19
CA PHE A 615 1.42 -29.03 -12.03
C PHE A 615 2.31 -30.07 -12.69
N PHE A 616 1.88 -31.36 -12.65
CA PHE A 616 2.62 -32.44 -13.24
C PHE A 616 1.93 -32.98 -14.50
N TYR A 617 2.58 -32.84 -15.65
CA TYR A 617 2.14 -33.49 -16.88
C TYR A 617 2.59 -34.93 -16.90
N SER A 618 1.63 -35.88 -16.83
CA SER A 618 1.89 -37.33 -16.90
C SER A 618 2.02 -37.82 -18.34
N PRO A 619 2.84 -38.81 -18.57
CA PRO A 619 2.91 -39.44 -19.90
C PRO A 619 1.57 -40.08 -20.29
N ALA A 620 1.33 -40.19 -21.59
CA ALA A 620 0.17 -40.93 -22.10
C ALA A 620 0.21 -42.40 -21.59
N PRO A 621 -0.95 -42.96 -21.27
CA PRO A 621 -1.04 -44.38 -20.94
C PRO A 621 -0.40 -45.21 -22.06
N LYS A 622 0.50 -46.12 -21.70
CA LYS A 622 1.17 -47.03 -22.60
C LYS A 622 0.71 -48.45 -22.26
N ALA A 623 0.47 -49.24 -23.25
CA ALA A 623 0.27 -50.66 -23.01
C ALA A 623 1.55 -51.27 -22.42
N THR A 624 1.42 -51.95 -21.30
CA THR A 624 2.52 -52.58 -20.56
C THR A 624 2.18 -53.99 -20.24
N SER A 625 3.20 -54.85 -20.15
CA SER A 625 3.07 -56.24 -19.71
C SER A 625 3.36 -56.33 -18.21
N PHE A 626 2.59 -57.16 -17.52
CA PHE A 626 2.84 -57.45 -16.10
C PHE A 626 3.75 -58.67 -15.96
N PHE A 627 4.79 -58.52 -15.15
CA PHE A 627 5.75 -59.55 -14.81
C PHE A 627 5.72 -59.81 -13.30
N THR A 628 5.60 -61.06 -12.89
CA THR A 628 5.65 -61.45 -11.48
C THR A 628 7.08 -61.57 -10.98
N VAL A 629 7.33 -61.19 -9.75
CA VAL A 629 8.55 -61.45 -9.00
C VAL A 629 8.22 -62.20 -7.71
N PRO A 630 9.13 -63.00 -7.14
CA PRO A 630 8.93 -63.52 -5.79
C PRO A 630 8.65 -62.35 -4.84
N PRO A 631 7.64 -62.47 -3.94
CA PRO A 631 7.36 -61.37 -2.97
C PRO A 631 8.61 -60.93 -2.22
N CYS A 632 8.92 -59.66 -2.27
CA CYS A 632 10.16 -59.11 -1.75
C CYS A 632 9.91 -57.71 -1.15
N ARG A 633 10.52 -57.46 0.02
CA ARG A 633 10.45 -56.16 0.68
C ARG A 633 11.47 -55.20 0.10
N VAL A 634 10.99 -54.08 -0.47
CA VAL A 634 11.84 -53.05 -1.08
C VAL A 634 12.02 -51.82 -0.18
N VAL A 635 11.09 -51.61 0.77
CA VAL A 635 11.20 -50.51 1.75
C VAL A 635 10.78 -51.00 3.13
N ASP A 636 11.59 -50.71 4.15
CA ASP A 636 11.25 -50.92 5.56
C ASP A 636 11.84 -49.81 6.44
N THR A 637 11.03 -48.81 6.76
CA THR A 637 11.49 -47.66 7.51
C THR A 637 11.83 -47.94 8.99
N ARG A 638 11.61 -49.16 9.48
CA ARG A 638 12.04 -49.62 10.82
C ARG A 638 13.53 -49.97 10.86
N ASN A 639 14.13 -50.27 9.68
CA ASN A 639 15.54 -50.57 9.54
C ASN A 639 16.42 -49.31 9.82
N ALA A 640 17.73 -49.49 9.86
CA ALA A 640 18.68 -48.39 9.95
C ALA A 640 18.44 -47.35 8.87
N THR A 641 18.79 -46.08 9.18
CA THR A 641 18.66 -44.98 8.23
C THR A 641 19.37 -45.28 6.92
N GLY A 642 18.64 -45.14 5.83
CA GLY A 642 19.13 -45.45 4.48
C GLY A 642 18.08 -45.11 3.40
N PRO A 643 18.42 -45.27 2.12
CA PRO A 643 17.53 -44.90 1.00
C PRO A 643 16.21 -45.71 1.00
N ASP A 644 16.23 -46.96 1.45
CA ASP A 644 15.10 -47.91 1.54
C ASP A 644 14.71 -48.25 3.00
N GLY A 645 15.42 -47.66 3.98
CA GLY A 645 15.23 -47.85 5.42
C GLY A 645 14.66 -46.66 6.15
N GLY A 646 15.01 -46.54 7.46
CA GLY A 646 14.63 -45.43 8.33
C GLY A 646 15.15 -44.08 7.87
N PRO A 647 14.72 -43.04 8.58
CA PRO A 647 13.80 -43.03 9.72
C PRO A 647 12.33 -43.21 9.32
N ALA A 648 11.44 -43.30 10.34
CA ALA A 648 10.00 -43.20 10.12
C ALA A 648 9.62 -41.96 9.29
N LEU A 649 8.53 -42.05 8.56
CA LEU A 649 8.00 -40.94 7.78
C LEU A 649 7.51 -39.82 8.73
N VAL A 650 8.10 -38.67 8.65
CA VAL A 650 7.69 -37.51 9.48
C VAL A 650 6.33 -36.99 9.01
N SER A 651 5.53 -36.43 9.94
CA SER A 651 4.24 -35.80 9.66
C SER A 651 4.35 -34.72 8.60
N ALA A 652 3.42 -34.70 7.65
CA ALA A 652 3.29 -33.72 6.56
C ALA A 652 4.53 -33.57 5.65
N GLN A 653 5.46 -34.52 5.68
CA GLN A 653 6.65 -34.53 4.82
C GLN A 653 6.58 -35.59 3.74
N THR A 654 7.20 -35.30 2.59
CA THR A 654 7.42 -36.23 1.50
C THR A 654 8.81 -36.84 1.58
N ARG A 655 8.92 -38.14 1.23
CA ARG A 655 10.18 -38.81 1.08
C ARG A 655 10.17 -39.71 -0.17
N GLY A 656 11.25 -39.70 -0.96
CA GLY A 656 11.43 -40.55 -2.10
C GLY A 656 12.10 -41.87 -1.70
N PHE A 657 11.66 -43.00 -2.33
CA PHE A 657 12.25 -44.32 -2.17
C PHE A 657 12.62 -44.91 -3.53
N PRO A 658 13.84 -45.41 -3.73
CA PRO A 658 14.23 -46.15 -4.93
C PRO A 658 13.57 -47.54 -4.95
N ILE A 659 12.88 -47.84 -6.04
CA ILE A 659 12.16 -49.11 -6.21
C ILE A 659 12.79 -49.91 -7.35
N ALA A 660 13.05 -49.28 -8.51
CA ALA A 660 13.71 -49.94 -9.62
C ALA A 660 15.15 -50.33 -9.26
N GLY A 661 15.59 -51.48 -9.76
CA GLY A 661 16.89 -52.05 -9.44
C GLY A 661 16.88 -52.97 -8.22
N ALA A 662 15.83 -52.95 -7.38
CA ALA A 662 15.67 -53.79 -6.21
C ALA A 662 14.77 -55.03 -6.56
N CYS A 663 14.95 -56.14 -5.88
CA CYS A 663 14.06 -57.34 -5.98
C CYS A 663 13.79 -57.87 -7.39
N GLY A 664 14.74 -57.72 -8.33
CA GLY A 664 14.57 -58.12 -9.71
C GLY A 664 13.68 -57.19 -10.55
N ILE A 665 13.32 -56.00 -10.06
CA ILE A 665 12.58 -54.99 -10.81
C ILE A 665 13.57 -54.26 -11.73
N PRO A 666 13.41 -54.31 -13.06
CA PRO A 666 14.35 -53.67 -13.98
C PRO A 666 14.23 -52.14 -13.93
N ALA A 667 15.30 -51.43 -14.31
CA ALA A 667 15.30 -49.95 -14.43
C ALA A 667 14.28 -49.41 -15.45
N SER A 668 13.83 -50.27 -16.39
CA SER A 668 12.81 -49.95 -17.38
C SER A 668 11.38 -50.14 -16.89
N ALA A 669 11.15 -50.60 -15.65
CA ALA A 669 9.82 -50.73 -15.08
C ALA A 669 9.17 -49.34 -14.96
N VAL A 670 7.91 -49.27 -15.37
CA VAL A 670 7.11 -48.01 -15.29
C VAL A 670 6.16 -47.99 -14.11
N ALA A 671 5.84 -49.19 -13.54
CA ALA A 671 5.04 -49.32 -12.33
C ALA A 671 5.35 -50.60 -11.61
N VAL A 672 4.96 -50.72 -10.35
CA VAL A 672 5.05 -51.95 -9.56
C VAL A 672 3.69 -52.28 -8.92
N SER A 673 3.42 -53.58 -8.78
CA SER A 673 2.36 -54.08 -7.92
C SER A 673 2.94 -54.32 -6.53
N ALA A 674 2.38 -53.66 -5.52
CA ALA A 674 2.94 -53.66 -4.18
C ALA A 674 1.87 -53.72 -3.10
N ASN A 675 2.19 -54.38 -1.98
CA ASN A 675 1.46 -54.25 -0.72
C ASN A 675 2.15 -53.18 0.15
N LEU A 676 1.35 -52.18 0.55
CA LEU A 676 1.78 -51.06 1.37
C LEU A 676 1.30 -51.27 2.80
N THR A 677 2.18 -51.19 3.80
CA THR A 677 1.79 -51.35 5.18
C THR A 677 2.22 -50.12 5.99
N ALA A 678 1.26 -49.39 6.54
CA ALA A 678 1.45 -48.30 7.50
C ALA A 678 1.29 -48.81 8.92
N LEU A 679 2.22 -48.50 9.84
CA LEU A 679 2.19 -48.95 11.22
C LEU A 679 2.91 -47.98 12.18
N GLY A 680 2.62 -48.12 13.48
CA GLY A 680 3.33 -47.42 14.56
C GLY A 680 3.01 -45.94 14.66
N SER A 681 1.98 -45.45 14.01
CA SER A 681 1.55 -44.05 14.15
C SER A 681 0.72 -43.85 15.42
N SER A 682 1.06 -42.82 16.21
CA SER A 682 0.25 -42.41 17.38
C SER A 682 -0.99 -41.58 17.00
N SER A 683 -1.14 -41.19 15.74
CA SER A 683 -2.27 -40.42 15.19
C SER A 683 -2.90 -41.17 14.01
N GLY A 684 -4.20 -41.00 13.82
CA GLY A 684 -4.87 -41.41 12.59
C GLY A 684 -4.45 -40.53 11.40
N GLY A 685 -4.55 -41.08 10.19
CA GLY A 685 -4.20 -40.38 8.96
C GLY A 685 -4.15 -41.33 7.75
N PHE A 686 -3.40 -40.94 6.75
CA PHE A 686 -3.19 -41.72 5.54
C PHE A 686 -1.79 -41.54 4.97
N ILE A 687 -1.41 -42.48 4.13
CA ILE A 687 -0.19 -42.42 3.28
C ILE A 687 -0.63 -42.32 1.82
N SER A 688 -0.04 -41.38 1.10
CA SER A 688 -0.14 -41.25 -0.36
C SER A 688 1.17 -41.62 -1.02
N LEU A 689 1.11 -42.41 -2.09
CA LEU A 689 2.26 -42.74 -2.92
C LEU A 689 2.02 -42.23 -4.35
N PHE A 690 3.08 -41.74 -4.97
CA PHE A 690 3.05 -41.10 -6.28
C PHE A 690 4.41 -41.28 -6.98
N PRO A 691 4.54 -41.04 -8.30
CA PRO A 691 5.83 -41.06 -8.99
C PRO A 691 6.82 -40.10 -8.31
N GLY A 692 8.07 -40.55 -8.08
CA GLY A 692 9.03 -39.76 -7.27
C GLY A 692 9.37 -38.37 -7.82
N ASN A 693 9.10 -38.09 -9.09
CA ASN A 693 9.25 -36.78 -9.74
C ASN A 693 7.94 -36.03 -9.91
N ALA A 694 6.84 -36.47 -9.28
CA ALA A 694 5.53 -35.81 -9.29
C ALA A 694 5.23 -35.16 -7.95
N LEU A 695 4.14 -34.40 -7.90
CA LEU A 695 3.60 -33.83 -6.65
C LEU A 695 2.73 -34.84 -5.92
N PRO A 696 2.59 -34.76 -4.58
CA PRO A 696 1.63 -35.54 -3.84
C PRO A 696 0.21 -35.32 -4.40
N PRO A 697 -0.51 -36.41 -4.75
CA PRO A 697 -1.90 -36.31 -5.17
C PRO A 697 -2.78 -36.07 -3.94
N GLY A 698 -3.97 -35.49 -4.13
CA GLY A 698 -4.97 -35.36 -3.08
C GLY A 698 -5.66 -36.67 -2.67
N THR A 699 -5.08 -37.85 -3.02
CA THR A 699 -5.64 -39.18 -2.81
C THR A 699 -4.80 -40.00 -1.84
N SER A 700 -5.40 -40.98 -1.18
CA SER A 700 -4.73 -41.90 -0.25
C SER A 700 -4.58 -43.28 -0.84
N ASN A 701 -3.46 -43.99 -0.55
CA ASN A 701 -3.26 -45.39 -0.84
C ASN A 701 -3.58 -46.28 0.38
N VAL A 702 -3.27 -45.84 1.58
CA VAL A 702 -3.61 -46.57 2.81
C VAL A 702 -4.05 -45.57 3.93
N ASN A 703 -5.23 -45.82 4.50
CA ASN A 703 -5.79 -45.07 5.61
C ASN A 703 -5.69 -45.88 6.91
N PHE A 704 -5.36 -45.23 8.04
CA PHE A 704 -5.19 -45.90 9.33
C PHE A 704 -5.64 -45.02 10.49
N GLY A 705 -6.08 -45.64 11.58
CA GLY A 705 -6.33 -45.02 12.87
C GLY A 705 -5.06 -45.03 13.75
N ALA A 706 -5.08 -44.25 14.85
CA ALA A 706 -4.02 -44.22 15.84
C ALA A 706 -3.72 -45.64 16.39
N GLY A 707 -2.45 -46.06 16.44
CA GLY A 707 -2.01 -47.36 16.88
C GLY A 707 -2.33 -48.54 15.96
N GLN A 708 -2.99 -48.31 14.83
CA GLN A 708 -3.37 -49.36 13.92
C GLN A 708 -2.26 -49.70 12.91
N THR A 709 -2.12 -51.00 12.60
CA THR A 709 -1.40 -51.46 11.43
C THR A 709 -2.40 -51.70 10.31
N ARG A 710 -2.19 -51.08 9.15
CA ARG A 710 -3.05 -51.23 7.97
C ARG A 710 -2.22 -51.51 6.73
N ALA A 711 -2.71 -52.40 5.92
CA ALA A 711 -2.11 -52.72 4.62
C ALA A 711 -3.11 -52.54 3.49
N SER A 712 -2.62 -52.17 2.31
CA SER A 712 -3.38 -52.00 1.08
C SER A 712 -2.55 -52.42 -0.12
N ASN A 713 -3.15 -53.12 -1.06
CA ASN A 713 -2.50 -53.40 -2.36
C ASN A 713 -2.71 -52.24 -3.30
N SER A 714 -1.65 -51.84 -4.00
CA SER A 714 -1.67 -50.74 -4.96
C SER A 714 -0.77 -51.04 -6.16
N VAL A 715 -1.17 -50.51 -7.32
CA VAL A 715 -0.25 -50.36 -8.44
C VAL A 715 0.37 -48.97 -8.32
N LEU A 716 1.69 -48.91 -8.19
CA LEU A 716 2.44 -47.72 -7.98
C LEU A 716 3.19 -47.33 -9.25
N MET A 717 2.87 -46.20 -9.84
CA MET A 717 3.65 -45.63 -10.95
C MET A 717 5.01 -45.17 -10.43
N LEU A 718 6.07 -45.50 -11.16
CA LEU A 718 7.43 -45.06 -10.87
C LEU A 718 7.70 -43.68 -11.52
N ALA A 719 8.72 -43.00 -11.04
CA ALA A 719 9.17 -41.74 -11.61
C ALA A 719 9.50 -41.88 -13.10
N THR A 720 9.09 -40.91 -13.90
CA THR A 720 9.24 -40.89 -15.36
C THR A 720 10.57 -40.29 -15.82
N ASP A 721 11.43 -39.87 -14.88
CA ASP A 721 12.76 -39.28 -15.11
C ASP A 721 13.90 -40.35 -15.16
N GLY A 722 13.54 -41.62 -15.13
CA GLY A 722 14.50 -42.74 -15.15
C GLY A 722 15.08 -43.10 -13.78
N THR A 723 14.73 -42.41 -12.71
CA THR A 723 15.21 -42.69 -11.34
C THR A 723 14.53 -43.94 -10.75
N GLY A 724 13.38 -44.37 -11.27
CA GLY A 724 12.61 -45.52 -10.78
C GLY A 724 12.16 -45.37 -9.33
N THR A 725 11.94 -44.13 -8.86
CA THR A 725 11.57 -43.82 -7.48
C THR A 725 10.06 -43.67 -7.30
N VAL A 726 9.60 -43.85 -6.05
CA VAL A 726 8.25 -43.52 -5.58
C VAL A 726 8.35 -42.46 -4.50
N GLY A 727 7.55 -41.43 -4.63
CA GLY A 727 7.33 -40.42 -3.58
C GLY A 727 6.29 -40.91 -2.59
N VAL A 728 6.48 -40.60 -1.32
CA VAL A 728 5.57 -40.97 -0.22
C VAL A 728 5.29 -39.73 0.64
N LEU A 729 4.01 -39.45 0.84
CA LEU A 729 3.55 -38.41 1.75
C LEU A 729 2.88 -39.04 2.98
N ASN A 730 3.30 -38.71 4.17
CA ASN A 730 2.60 -39.05 5.41
C ASN A 730 1.66 -37.88 5.81
N SER A 731 0.36 -38.06 5.63
CA SER A 731 -0.69 -37.09 5.98
C SER A 731 -1.29 -37.31 7.39
N SER A 732 -0.56 -37.99 8.29
CA SER A 732 -0.95 -38.08 9.70
C SER A 732 -0.22 -36.99 10.52
N ASN A 733 -0.74 -36.68 11.72
CA ASN A 733 -0.10 -35.73 12.66
C ASN A 733 1.01 -36.39 13.50
N ALA A 734 1.51 -37.55 13.14
CA ALA A 734 2.54 -38.29 13.85
C ALA A 734 3.49 -39.02 12.87
N ALA A 735 4.68 -39.33 13.37
CA ALA A 735 5.59 -40.20 12.60
C ALA A 735 4.96 -41.58 12.37
N THR A 736 5.12 -42.14 11.16
CA THR A 736 4.52 -43.39 10.73
C THR A 736 5.56 -44.23 10.04
N GLN A 737 5.63 -45.52 10.40
CA GLN A 737 6.47 -46.52 9.70
C GLN A 737 5.78 -47.02 8.45
N LEU A 738 6.56 -47.26 7.39
CA LEU A 738 6.10 -47.77 6.11
C LEU A 738 6.89 -49.00 5.71
N LEU A 739 6.15 -50.02 5.22
CA LEU A 739 6.71 -51.14 4.52
C LEU A 739 6.14 -51.17 3.09
N ILE A 740 6.99 -51.51 2.10
CA ILE A 740 6.58 -51.76 0.73
C ILE A 740 7.09 -53.10 0.32
N ASP A 741 6.18 -54.04 0.09
CA ASP A 741 6.45 -55.41 -0.40
C ASP A 741 5.95 -55.52 -1.84
N VAL A 742 6.84 -55.81 -2.78
CA VAL A 742 6.50 -55.94 -4.22
C VAL A 742 6.31 -57.39 -4.61
N ASN A 743 5.40 -57.64 -5.58
CA ASN A 743 5.13 -58.98 -6.12
C ASN A 743 5.09 -59.02 -7.66
N GLY A 744 5.34 -57.86 -8.31
CA GLY A 744 5.42 -57.76 -9.75
C GLY A 744 5.66 -56.31 -10.20
N TYR A 745 5.98 -56.16 -11.49
CA TYR A 745 6.19 -54.85 -12.13
C TYR A 745 5.52 -54.82 -13.51
N PHE A 746 5.34 -53.63 -14.00
CA PHE A 746 4.85 -53.34 -15.36
C PHE A 746 5.99 -52.72 -16.16
N GLN A 747 6.17 -53.23 -17.41
CA GLN A 747 7.20 -52.79 -18.35
C GLN A 747 6.66 -52.68 -19.78
#